data_900fd8d29d1f81bf4bb18baeb120f6b2
#
_entry.id   900fd8d29d1f81bf4bb18baeb120f6b2
#
_cell.length_a   1.000
_cell.length_b   1.000
_cell.length_c   1.000
_cell.angle_alpha   90.00
_cell.angle_beta   90.00
_cell.angle_gamma   90.00
#
_symmetry.space_group_name_H-M   'P 1'
#
loop_
_entity.id
_entity.type
_entity.pdbx_description
1 polymer ?
#
loop_
_entity_poly.entity_id
_entity_poly.type
_entity_poly.pdbx_seq_one_letter_code
_entity_poly.pdbx_strand_id
1 'polypeptide(L)'
;MLPLPAGGEARFLVCAVPSALGRRWMEDQSLIRALFDQSRIGLVVHDTELRTTRANLGPEFFGVPLATDPWRHTPGQDLRAILVPEDADAIEEQWRRVLRTGEAVIDWEHSARRLKAPDQERILSSSAFRLEDRHGRAIGVAAVFTDVTEQHTARRRLALLHAAAARLGQTLDTTRNSEELTRILVPDFADLACVDLVDKVIQGDDPGVFSTGTPLRRIAVAPAGTWPAETYQRGDPVYARYLESDALRDGRAVLMPDLADLREQLAPDLERQRLLFPEAAASALIVPLRARGRVLGVLGLWRGRDRLPFGVNDIPLAEEVASRAALSVENSRRYSSELRTVETLQRSLLPPAGAEFTAAETAGTYVPAGTAAGIGGSWYDVIPLSSTRVAFVIGDVAGHGLGATATMGRLRTAVQTLADLDLPPEELLTHLDDLATRLAYTEPQPDGSAGGVVGASCMYCVYDPVTGRCAMASAGHPPPILTSAEGRTRDVDLKPGPALGVGGMPFEPAEFHLGPGSVLAFYTNQLVAHDKVSSEGLTRRLRESLHAAVKAGGSPADIGRAAVDRVLTEPAADDIALLVARVRALPDGATVTWRFTADPTVVGQARELVAAQLSTWGLEEMAFTTELIVSELVTNAIRYAGSPIGLRLIKDKTLICEVSDPSQTQPHLRRARLTDEGGRGLFLIAQLAHRWGSRYTPSGKTIWTEQTPGGAPEIPLDLF
;
A
#
# COMPACT_ATOMS: atom_id res chain seq x y z
N MET A 1 -44.59 -74.83 -7.97
CA MET A 1 -44.52 -75.76 -6.81
C MET A 1 -43.80 -75.01 -5.71
N LEU A 2 -44.45 -74.84 -4.58
CA LEU A 2 -43.81 -74.23 -3.38
C LEU A 2 -43.55 -75.40 -2.40
N PRO A 3 -42.32 -75.53 -1.87
CA PRO A 3 -42.02 -76.53 -0.87
C PRO A 3 -42.67 -76.14 0.47
N LEU A 4 -43.29 -77.07 1.14
CA LEU A 4 -43.80 -76.92 2.50
C LEU A 4 -42.79 -77.50 3.47
N PRO A 5 -42.46 -76.82 4.57
CA PRO A 5 -41.57 -77.33 5.57
C PRO A 5 -42.31 -78.38 6.44
N ALA A 6 -41.98 -79.63 6.30
CA ALA A 6 -42.36 -80.64 7.26
C ALA A 6 -41.51 -81.90 7.07
N GLY A 7 -41.12 -82.50 8.19
CA GLY A 7 -40.22 -83.59 8.34
C GLY A 7 -40.32 -84.74 7.34
N GLY A 8 -39.21 -85.09 6.76
CA GLY A 8 -38.90 -86.38 6.18
C GLY A 8 -39.44 -86.75 4.78
N GLU A 9 -40.40 -86.07 4.24
CA GLU A 9 -40.91 -86.30 2.89
C GLU A 9 -41.20 -84.96 2.18
N ALA A 10 -40.71 -84.80 0.91
CA ALA A 10 -40.91 -83.56 0.18
C ALA A 10 -42.37 -83.42 -0.24
N ARG A 11 -43.14 -82.58 0.42
CA ARG A 11 -44.49 -82.21 0.10
C ARG A 11 -44.55 -80.93 -0.67
N PHE A 12 -45.20 -80.91 -1.81
CA PHE A 12 -45.35 -79.74 -2.70
C PHE A 12 -46.82 -79.32 -2.76
N LEU A 13 -47.07 -78.04 -2.55
CA LEU A 13 -48.35 -77.45 -2.83
C LEU A 13 -48.42 -77.14 -4.35
N VAL A 14 -49.30 -77.78 -5.10
CA VAL A 14 -49.51 -77.43 -6.51
C VAL A 14 -50.72 -76.47 -6.59
N CYS A 15 -50.46 -75.21 -6.82
CA CYS A 15 -51.49 -74.22 -7.07
C CYS A 15 -51.70 -74.07 -8.61
N ALA A 16 -52.86 -74.40 -9.08
CA ALA A 16 -53.28 -74.10 -10.47
C ALA A 16 -53.62 -72.62 -10.57
N VAL A 17 -52.77 -71.87 -11.19
CA VAL A 17 -52.98 -70.44 -11.45
C VAL A 17 -53.22 -70.27 -12.98
N PRO A 18 -54.19 -69.44 -13.44
CA PRO A 18 -54.38 -69.14 -14.84
C PRO A 18 -53.08 -68.67 -15.49
N SER A 19 -52.78 -69.20 -16.70
CA SER A 19 -51.45 -69.02 -17.34
C SER A 19 -51.03 -67.54 -17.50
N ALA A 20 -51.97 -66.60 -17.60
CA ALA A 20 -51.75 -65.19 -17.72
C ALA A 20 -51.34 -64.55 -16.35
N LEU A 21 -51.95 -64.97 -15.24
CA LEU A 21 -51.64 -64.53 -13.90
C LEU A 21 -50.31 -65.14 -13.45
N GLY A 22 -50.03 -66.39 -13.80
CA GLY A 22 -48.76 -67.03 -13.48
C GLY A 22 -47.57 -66.40 -14.19
N ARG A 23 -47.77 -65.97 -15.49
CA ARG A 23 -46.71 -65.21 -16.18
C ARG A 23 -46.42 -63.83 -15.55
N ARG A 24 -47.44 -63.04 -15.25
CA ARG A 24 -47.31 -61.81 -14.54
C ARG A 24 -46.59 -61.95 -13.15
N TRP A 25 -47.01 -62.96 -12.41
CA TRP A 25 -46.37 -63.25 -11.12
C TRP A 25 -44.89 -63.64 -11.29
N MET A 26 -44.53 -64.40 -12.33
CA MET A 26 -43.16 -64.77 -12.64
C MET A 26 -42.34 -63.55 -13.13
N GLU A 27 -42.96 -62.67 -13.95
CA GLU A 27 -42.36 -61.42 -14.38
C GLU A 27 -42.09 -60.47 -13.20
N ASP A 28 -43.07 -60.30 -12.29
CA ASP A 28 -42.95 -59.52 -11.08
C ASP A 28 -41.87 -60.07 -10.15
N GLN A 29 -41.78 -61.37 -9.98
CA GLN A 29 -40.75 -62.06 -9.21
C GLN A 29 -39.35 -61.89 -9.81
N SER A 30 -39.25 -61.92 -11.15
CA SER A 30 -38.01 -61.75 -11.86
C SER A 30 -37.52 -60.31 -11.75
N LEU A 31 -38.42 -59.31 -11.83
CA LEU A 31 -38.11 -57.91 -11.64
C LEU A 31 -37.63 -57.60 -10.23
N ILE A 32 -38.35 -58.09 -9.22
CA ILE A 32 -37.99 -57.99 -7.82
C ILE A 32 -36.61 -58.63 -7.59
N ARG A 33 -36.35 -59.81 -8.14
CA ARG A 33 -35.06 -60.49 -8.05
C ARG A 33 -33.95 -59.65 -8.66
N ALA A 34 -34.16 -59.11 -9.85
CA ALA A 34 -33.17 -58.26 -10.52
C ALA A 34 -32.84 -56.96 -9.75
N LEU A 35 -33.85 -56.37 -9.07
CA LEU A 35 -33.63 -55.18 -8.21
C LEU A 35 -32.82 -55.55 -6.95
N PHE A 36 -33.08 -56.74 -6.35
CA PHE A 36 -32.33 -57.18 -5.17
C PHE A 36 -30.92 -57.71 -5.51
N ASP A 37 -30.64 -58.09 -6.76
CA ASP A 37 -29.32 -58.53 -7.22
C ASP A 37 -28.38 -57.35 -7.58
N GLN A 38 -28.86 -56.11 -7.49
CA GLN A 38 -28.05 -54.90 -7.71
C GLN A 38 -27.09 -54.66 -6.52
N SER A 39 -25.80 -54.66 -6.78
CA SER A 39 -24.78 -54.50 -5.72
C SER A 39 -24.47 -53.06 -5.37
N ARG A 40 -24.88 -52.09 -6.19
CA ARG A 40 -24.60 -50.65 -6.01
C ARG A 40 -25.72 -49.87 -5.30
N ILE A 41 -26.91 -50.45 -5.23
CA ILE A 41 -28.08 -49.84 -4.62
C ILE A 41 -28.52 -50.71 -3.47
N GLY A 42 -28.54 -50.11 -2.28
CA GLY A 42 -29.08 -50.75 -1.10
C GLY A 42 -30.62 -50.70 -1.12
N LEU A 43 -31.26 -51.82 -0.92
CA LEU A 43 -32.70 -51.93 -0.75
C LEU A 43 -32.98 -52.62 0.56
N VAL A 44 -33.78 -52.00 1.41
CA VAL A 44 -34.20 -52.51 2.70
C VAL A 44 -35.73 -52.41 2.81
N VAL A 45 -36.35 -53.44 3.31
CA VAL A 45 -37.78 -53.45 3.65
C VAL A 45 -37.94 -53.67 5.14
N HIS A 46 -38.68 -52.78 5.76
CA HIS A 46 -39.01 -52.82 7.20
C HIS A 46 -40.51 -53.08 7.39
N ASP A 47 -40.86 -53.74 8.48
CA ASP A 47 -42.26 -53.85 8.96
C ASP A 47 -42.75 -52.51 9.58
N THR A 48 -43.96 -52.52 10.11
CA THR A 48 -44.57 -51.37 10.79
C THR A 48 -43.89 -50.97 12.09
N GLU A 49 -43.06 -51.85 12.66
CA GLU A 49 -42.25 -51.62 13.85
C GLU A 49 -40.81 -51.22 13.47
N LEU A 50 -40.54 -50.99 12.19
CA LEU A 50 -39.24 -50.65 11.58
C LEU A 50 -38.18 -51.75 11.75
N ARG A 51 -38.59 -53.02 11.98
CA ARG A 51 -37.68 -54.14 11.96
C ARG A 51 -37.43 -54.58 10.51
N THR A 52 -36.16 -54.83 10.20
CA THR A 52 -35.76 -55.25 8.87
C THR A 52 -36.39 -56.62 8.53
N THR A 53 -37.15 -56.68 7.46
CA THR A 53 -37.76 -57.93 6.94
C THR A 53 -37.00 -58.46 5.74
N ARG A 54 -36.44 -57.59 4.92
CA ARG A 54 -35.61 -57.94 3.75
C ARG A 54 -34.56 -56.88 3.49
N ALA A 55 -33.39 -57.29 3.06
CA ALA A 55 -32.33 -56.41 2.59
C ALA A 55 -31.47 -57.07 1.52
N ASN A 56 -31.02 -56.31 0.54
CA ASN A 56 -30.08 -56.78 -0.48
C ASN A 56 -28.63 -56.40 -0.16
N LEU A 57 -28.38 -55.96 1.04
CA LEU A 57 -27.11 -55.43 1.45
C LEU A 57 -25.98 -56.44 1.28
N GLY A 58 -25.02 -56.15 0.42
CA GLY A 58 -23.77 -56.87 0.29
C GLY A 58 -22.87 -56.67 1.52
N PRO A 59 -21.97 -57.61 1.85
CA PRO A 59 -21.00 -57.50 2.93
C PRO A 59 -20.15 -56.27 2.84
N GLU A 60 -19.90 -55.78 1.65
CA GLU A 60 -19.08 -54.60 1.38
C GLU A 60 -19.72 -53.29 1.85
N PHE A 61 -21.06 -53.21 1.87
CA PHE A 61 -21.76 -51.98 2.22
C PHE A 61 -21.78 -51.70 3.75
N PHE A 62 -22.01 -52.75 4.56
CA PHE A 62 -22.07 -52.58 6.03
C PHE A 62 -21.13 -53.49 6.83
N GLY A 63 -20.28 -54.29 6.17
CA GLY A 63 -19.33 -55.17 6.84
C GLY A 63 -19.97 -56.34 7.64
N VAL A 64 -21.21 -56.64 7.31
CA VAL A 64 -21.92 -57.80 7.89
C VAL A 64 -21.80 -58.92 6.88
N PRO A 65 -21.37 -60.16 7.28
CA PRO A 65 -21.38 -61.31 6.39
C PRO A 65 -22.78 -61.58 5.88
N LEU A 66 -22.99 -61.58 4.56
CA LEU A 66 -24.24 -62.10 3.98
C LEU A 66 -24.37 -63.55 4.42
N ALA A 67 -25.54 -63.93 4.95
CA ALA A 67 -25.97 -65.30 4.87
C ALA A 67 -25.99 -65.69 3.39
N THR A 68 -25.55 -66.89 3.04
CA THR A 68 -25.31 -67.41 1.69
C THR A 68 -26.57 -67.46 0.75
N ASP A 69 -27.68 -66.88 1.18
CA ASP A 69 -28.90 -66.69 0.41
C ASP A 69 -29.40 -65.24 0.48
N PRO A 70 -29.36 -64.46 -0.64
CA PRO A 70 -29.83 -63.07 -0.69
C PRO A 70 -31.31 -62.91 -0.31
N TRP A 71 -32.08 -64.00 -0.23
CA TRP A 71 -33.49 -64.04 0.12
C TRP A 71 -33.75 -64.48 1.58
N ARG A 72 -32.70 -64.79 2.32
CA ARG A 72 -32.84 -65.09 3.75
C ARG A 72 -33.06 -63.84 4.54
N HIS A 73 -34.21 -63.85 5.22
CA HIS A 73 -34.55 -62.94 6.28
C HIS A 73 -33.38 -62.78 7.24
N THR A 74 -32.96 -61.59 7.54
CA THR A 74 -32.39 -61.21 8.79
C THR A 74 -33.51 -60.61 9.65
N PRO A 75 -34.40 -61.45 10.23
CA PRO A 75 -35.58 -60.93 10.93
C PRO A 75 -35.12 -60.26 12.18
N GLY A 76 -35.43 -58.98 12.34
CA GLY A 76 -35.32 -58.32 13.61
C GLY A 76 -34.01 -57.58 13.90
N GLN A 77 -33.14 -57.33 12.90
CA GLN A 77 -32.02 -56.39 13.13
C GLN A 77 -32.54 -54.94 13.13
N ASP A 78 -32.35 -54.31 14.26
CA ASP A 78 -32.55 -52.87 14.47
C ASP A 78 -31.41 -52.10 13.78
N LEU A 79 -31.67 -50.92 13.23
CA LEU A 79 -30.64 -50.03 12.69
C LEU A 79 -29.55 -49.66 13.70
N ARG A 80 -29.93 -49.58 14.96
CA ARG A 80 -29.00 -49.35 16.10
C ARG A 80 -27.99 -50.47 16.34
N ALA A 81 -28.24 -51.65 15.78
CA ALA A 81 -27.26 -52.75 15.80
C ALA A 81 -26.12 -52.57 14.75
N ILE A 82 -26.34 -51.68 13.77
CA ILE A 82 -25.43 -51.50 12.64
C ILE A 82 -24.81 -50.09 12.63
N LEU A 83 -25.61 -49.07 12.94
CA LEU A 83 -25.22 -47.66 12.91
C LEU A 83 -25.03 -47.09 14.32
N VAL A 84 -24.27 -46.01 14.45
CA VAL A 84 -24.22 -45.26 15.70
C VAL A 84 -25.61 -44.74 16.08
N PRO A 85 -25.94 -44.63 17.38
CA PRO A 85 -27.30 -44.31 17.81
C PRO A 85 -27.90 -43.07 17.18
N GLU A 86 -27.11 -42.00 17.01
CA GLU A 86 -27.56 -40.72 16.47
C GLU A 86 -28.01 -40.85 15.01
N ASP A 87 -27.25 -41.55 14.17
CA ASP A 87 -27.55 -41.77 12.76
C ASP A 87 -28.76 -42.69 12.59
N ALA A 88 -28.83 -43.75 13.43
CA ALA A 88 -29.96 -44.66 13.47
C ALA A 88 -31.26 -43.93 13.85
N ASP A 89 -31.23 -43.10 14.89
CA ASP A 89 -32.39 -42.33 15.35
C ASP A 89 -32.92 -41.37 14.29
N ALA A 90 -32.01 -40.68 13.59
CA ALA A 90 -32.38 -39.76 12.49
C ALA A 90 -33.08 -40.50 11.34
N ILE A 91 -32.58 -41.69 10.97
CA ILE A 91 -33.14 -42.48 9.91
C ILE A 91 -34.52 -43.06 10.33
N GLU A 92 -34.61 -43.59 11.57
CA GLU A 92 -35.86 -44.12 12.11
C GLU A 92 -36.96 -43.06 12.20
N GLU A 93 -36.63 -41.84 12.58
CA GLU A 93 -37.59 -40.73 12.67
C GLU A 93 -38.19 -40.42 11.29
N GLN A 94 -37.37 -40.37 10.22
CA GLN A 94 -37.85 -40.16 8.86
C GLN A 94 -38.75 -41.32 8.38
N TRP A 95 -38.38 -42.54 8.66
CA TRP A 95 -39.19 -43.69 8.25
C TRP A 95 -40.52 -43.81 9.02
N ARG A 96 -40.53 -43.46 10.32
CA ARG A 96 -41.77 -43.31 11.10
C ARG A 96 -42.67 -42.21 10.54
N ARG A 97 -42.08 -41.14 10.02
CA ARG A 97 -42.82 -40.09 9.36
C ARG A 97 -43.48 -40.64 8.07
N VAL A 98 -42.71 -41.35 7.22
CA VAL A 98 -43.23 -41.98 5.99
C VAL A 98 -44.38 -42.94 6.30
N LEU A 99 -44.24 -43.78 7.36
CA LEU A 99 -45.31 -44.68 7.80
C LEU A 99 -46.56 -43.92 8.20
N ARG A 100 -46.48 -42.85 8.94
CA ARG A 100 -47.63 -42.09 9.45
C ARG A 100 -48.34 -41.33 8.36
N THR A 101 -47.57 -40.61 7.55
CA THR A 101 -48.12 -39.63 6.59
C THR A 101 -48.41 -40.25 5.22
N GLY A 102 -47.68 -41.28 4.85
CA GLY A 102 -47.70 -41.85 3.51
C GLY A 102 -46.92 -41.03 2.45
N GLU A 103 -46.37 -39.89 2.87
CA GLU A 103 -45.52 -39.09 2.00
C GLU A 103 -44.15 -39.73 1.84
N ALA A 104 -43.74 -39.98 0.60
CA ALA A 104 -42.43 -40.52 0.31
C ALA A 104 -41.31 -39.47 0.64
N VAL A 105 -40.23 -39.96 1.17
CA VAL A 105 -38.96 -39.22 1.23
C VAL A 105 -38.15 -39.61 0.00
N ILE A 106 -37.63 -38.62 -0.72
CA ILE A 106 -36.86 -38.84 -1.96
C ILE A 106 -35.51 -38.11 -1.85
N ASP A 107 -34.45 -38.82 -2.22
CA ASP A 107 -33.06 -38.31 -2.29
C ASP A 107 -32.58 -37.57 -1.02
N TRP A 108 -33.01 -38.07 0.14
CA TRP A 108 -32.58 -37.52 1.38
C TRP A 108 -31.14 -37.95 1.68
N GLU A 109 -30.22 -36.98 1.66
CA GLU A 109 -28.80 -37.18 2.03
C GLU A 109 -28.65 -37.14 3.55
N HIS A 110 -28.00 -38.14 4.14
CA HIS A 110 -27.77 -38.24 5.57
C HIS A 110 -26.49 -39.02 5.87
N SER A 111 -25.92 -38.77 7.08
CA SER A 111 -24.76 -39.52 7.57
C SER A 111 -25.17 -40.95 7.96
N ALA A 112 -24.28 -41.90 7.74
CA ALA A 112 -24.41 -43.30 8.16
C ALA A 112 -23.05 -43.82 8.64
N ARG A 113 -22.76 -43.59 9.92
CA ARG A 113 -21.56 -44.10 10.60
C ARG A 113 -21.85 -45.49 11.18
N ARG A 114 -20.97 -46.44 10.87
CA ARG A 114 -21.11 -47.81 11.38
C ARG A 114 -20.68 -47.90 12.86
N LEU A 115 -21.41 -48.65 13.65
CA LEU A 115 -21.09 -48.88 15.06
C LEU A 115 -19.67 -49.47 15.25
N LYS A 116 -19.21 -50.34 14.32
CA LYS A 116 -17.88 -50.98 14.35
C LYS A 116 -16.76 -50.12 13.73
N ALA A 117 -17.08 -49.03 13.10
CA ALA A 117 -16.14 -48.10 12.48
C ALA A 117 -16.75 -46.67 12.47
N PRO A 118 -16.91 -46.06 13.66
CA PRO A 118 -17.56 -44.76 13.82
C PRO A 118 -16.77 -43.63 13.16
N ASP A 119 -15.48 -43.83 12.99
CA ASP A 119 -14.59 -42.85 12.32
C ASP A 119 -14.73 -42.82 10.78
N GLN A 120 -15.46 -43.79 10.22
CA GLN A 120 -15.75 -43.83 8.75
C GLN A 120 -17.17 -43.37 8.49
N GLU A 121 -17.31 -42.07 8.25
CA GLU A 121 -18.58 -41.48 7.79
C GLU A 121 -18.86 -41.85 6.35
N ARG A 122 -20.09 -42.30 6.07
CA ARG A 122 -20.65 -42.44 4.75
C ARG A 122 -21.85 -41.51 4.60
N ILE A 123 -21.99 -40.90 3.47
CA ILE A 123 -23.17 -40.11 3.13
C ILE A 123 -24.03 -40.99 2.21
N LEU A 124 -25.23 -41.29 2.69
CA LEU A 124 -26.20 -42.05 1.91
C LEU A 124 -27.28 -41.11 1.37
N SER A 125 -27.63 -41.26 0.09
CA SER A 125 -28.86 -40.72 -0.48
C SER A 125 -29.94 -41.78 -0.39
N SER A 126 -30.95 -41.51 0.42
CA SER A 126 -32.02 -42.48 0.74
C SER A 126 -33.38 -42.00 0.26
N SER A 127 -34.13 -42.90 -0.38
CA SER A 127 -35.54 -42.69 -0.71
C SER A 127 -36.39 -43.75 -0.04
N ALA A 128 -37.42 -43.35 0.69
CA ALA A 128 -38.29 -44.26 1.46
C ALA A 128 -39.76 -44.11 1.09
N PHE A 129 -40.42 -45.24 0.94
CA PHE A 129 -41.79 -45.31 0.49
C PHE A 129 -42.60 -46.20 1.44
N ARG A 130 -43.82 -45.79 1.77
CA ARG A 130 -44.76 -46.61 2.52
C ARG A 130 -45.25 -47.78 1.68
N LEU A 131 -45.18 -48.99 2.22
CA LEU A 131 -45.77 -50.17 1.63
C LEU A 131 -47.18 -50.36 2.19
N GLU A 132 -48.14 -50.62 1.32
CA GLU A 132 -49.54 -50.79 1.67
C GLU A 132 -50.06 -52.14 1.16
N ASP A 133 -50.99 -52.73 1.91
CA ASP A 133 -51.80 -53.87 1.42
C ASP A 133 -52.88 -53.40 0.42
N ARG A 134 -53.61 -54.38 -0.17
CA ARG A 134 -54.70 -54.11 -1.08
C ARG A 134 -55.86 -53.29 -0.52
N HIS A 135 -55.89 -53.06 0.81
CA HIS A 135 -56.89 -52.29 1.51
C HIS A 135 -56.35 -50.92 1.99
N GLY A 136 -55.17 -50.53 1.54
CA GLY A 136 -54.53 -49.26 1.92
C GLY A 136 -53.97 -49.23 3.33
N ARG A 137 -53.80 -50.37 3.99
CA ARG A 137 -53.19 -50.44 5.29
C ARG A 137 -51.67 -50.49 5.13
N ALA A 138 -50.95 -49.68 5.90
CA ALA A 138 -49.49 -49.71 5.97
C ALA A 138 -49.00 -51.08 6.44
N ILE A 139 -48.15 -51.74 5.67
CA ILE A 139 -47.50 -53.03 6.01
C ILE A 139 -46.00 -52.84 6.27
N GLY A 140 -45.45 -51.66 5.99
CA GLY A 140 -44.05 -51.36 6.23
C GLY A 140 -43.53 -50.20 5.40
N VAL A 141 -42.20 -50.07 5.35
CA VAL A 141 -41.46 -49.09 4.55
C VAL A 141 -40.43 -49.82 3.72
N ALA A 142 -40.38 -49.48 2.43
CA ALA A 142 -39.24 -49.82 1.57
C ALA A 142 -38.30 -48.59 1.46
N ALA A 143 -37.05 -48.77 1.75
CA ALA A 143 -36.02 -47.77 1.61
C ALA A 143 -34.98 -48.23 0.58
N VAL A 144 -34.68 -47.35 -0.35
CA VAL A 144 -33.60 -47.48 -1.33
C VAL A 144 -32.55 -46.48 -1.01
N PHE A 145 -31.30 -46.86 -0.98
CA PHE A 145 -30.22 -45.95 -0.74
C PHE A 145 -28.96 -46.22 -1.57
N THR A 146 -28.21 -45.18 -1.84
CA THR A 146 -26.92 -45.23 -2.54
C THR A 146 -25.85 -44.51 -1.73
N ASP A 147 -24.64 -45.04 -1.75
CA ASP A 147 -23.48 -44.35 -1.17
C ASP A 147 -23.07 -43.22 -2.12
N VAL A 148 -23.24 -41.99 -1.66
CA VAL A 148 -22.88 -40.76 -2.39
C VAL A 148 -21.71 -40.04 -1.77
N THR A 149 -20.95 -40.70 -0.88
CA THR A 149 -19.85 -40.11 -0.11
C THR A 149 -18.83 -39.45 -1.04
N GLU A 150 -18.38 -40.16 -2.08
CA GLU A 150 -17.42 -39.60 -3.05
C GLU A 150 -17.99 -38.39 -3.79
N GLN A 151 -19.25 -38.48 -4.23
CA GLN A 151 -19.91 -37.39 -4.94
C GLN A 151 -20.13 -36.16 -4.02
N HIS A 152 -20.58 -36.40 -2.79
CA HIS A 152 -20.77 -35.34 -1.80
C HIS A 152 -19.44 -34.66 -1.47
N THR A 153 -18.38 -35.43 -1.22
CA THR A 153 -17.04 -34.91 -0.96
C THR A 153 -16.50 -34.13 -2.15
N ALA A 154 -16.66 -34.65 -3.39
CA ALA A 154 -16.23 -33.97 -4.59
C ALA A 154 -16.99 -32.65 -4.81
N ARG A 155 -18.31 -32.62 -4.60
CA ARG A 155 -19.12 -31.39 -4.68
C ARG A 155 -18.65 -30.34 -3.68
N ARG A 156 -18.44 -30.77 -2.42
CA ARG A 156 -17.96 -29.89 -1.35
C ARG A 156 -16.58 -29.32 -1.65
N ARG A 157 -15.67 -30.17 -2.16
CA ARG A 157 -14.33 -29.74 -2.60
C ARG A 157 -14.42 -28.70 -3.72
N LEU A 158 -15.23 -28.97 -4.75
CA LEU A 158 -15.43 -28.03 -5.85
C LEU A 158 -16.04 -26.71 -5.39
N ALA A 159 -17.01 -26.74 -4.49
CA ALA A 159 -17.64 -25.54 -3.93
C ALA A 159 -16.61 -24.66 -3.20
N LEU A 160 -15.76 -25.25 -2.36
CA LEU A 160 -14.70 -24.55 -1.64
C LEU A 160 -13.66 -23.97 -2.61
N LEU A 161 -13.22 -24.75 -3.61
CA LEU A 161 -12.27 -24.27 -4.61
C LEU A 161 -12.85 -23.14 -5.49
N HIS A 162 -14.13 -23.25 -5.84
CA HIS A 162 -14.83 -22.18 -6.57
C HIS A 162 -14.96 -20.91 -5.73
N ALA A 163 -15.33 -21.04 -4.45
CA ALA A 163 -15.38 -19.90 -3.53
C ALA A 163 -14.02 -19.24 -3.37
N ALA A 164 -12.94 -20.04 -3.24
CA ALA A 164 -11.58 -19.55 -3.17
C ALA A 164 -11.18 -18.79 -4.46
N ALA A 165 -11.49 -19.36 -5.64
CA ALA A 165 -11.19 -18.72 -6.91
C ALA A 165 -11.97 -17.41 -7.14
N ALA A 166 -13.20 -17.34 -6.65
CA ALA A 166 -14.08 -16.19 -6.83
C ALA A 166 -13.79 -15.05 -5.87
N ARG A 167 -13.28 -15.33 -4.66
CA ARG A 167 -13.17 -14.35 -3.57
C ARG A 167 -11.75 -13.95 -3.22
N LEU A 168 -10.77 -14.87 -3.36
CA LEU A 168 -9.37 -14.57 -3.09
C LEU A 168 -8.73 -13.80 -4.24
N GLY A 169 -7.95 -12.77 -3.92
CA GLY A 169 -7.23 -11.96 -4.90
C GLY A 169 -8.03 -10.84 -5.55
N GLN A 170 -9.25 -10.58 -5.11
CA GLN A 170 -10.03 -9.42 -5.59
C GLN A 170 -9.53 -8.09 -5.05
N THR A 171 -8.69 -8.11 -4.05
CA THR A 171 -8.10 -6.93 -3.41
C THR A 171 -6.59 -7.11 -3.23
N LEU A 172 -5.87 -6.00 -3.23
CA LEU A 172 -4.44 -5.95 -2.88
C LEU A 172 -4.22 -5.70 -1.38
N ASP A 173 -5.24 -5.87 -0.56
CA ASP A 173 -5.15 -5.81 0.90
C ASP A 173 -4.90 -7.21 1.48
N THR A 174 -3.72 -7.37 2.07
CA THR A 174 -3.28 -8.63 2.71
C THR A 174 -4.24 -9.08 3.81
N THR A 175 -4.78 -8.14 4.59
CA THR A 175 -5.71 -8.42 5.69
C THR A 175 -7.04 -8.94 5.16
N ARG A 176 -7.62 -8.26 4.19
CA ARG A 176 -8.90 -8.69 3.58
C ARG A 176 -8.78 -10.06 2.92
N ASN A 177 -7.69 -10.32 2.20
CA ASN A 177 -7.45 -11.64 1.60
C ASN A 177 -7.34 -12.74 2.66
N SER A 178 -6.72 -12.46 3.80
CA SER A 178 -6.61 -13.39 4.93
C SER A 178 -7.96 -13.64 5.61
N GLU A 179 -8.78 -12.60 5.79
CA GLU A 179 -10.14 -12.73 6.33
C GLU A 179 -11.05 -13.52 5.40
N GLU A 180 -10.97 -13.29 4.09
CA GLU A 180 -11.74 -14.06 3.12
C GLU A 180 -11.35 -15.54 3.12
N LEU A 181 -10.05 -15.85 3.22
CA LEU A 181 -9.57 -17.22 3.34
C LEU A 181 -10.21 -17.95 4.53
N THR A 182 -10.19 -17.32 5.71
CA THR A 182 -10.76 -17.94 6.91
C THR A 182 -12.29 -18.12 6.79
N ARG A 183 -13.00 -17.14 6.21
CA ARG A 183 -14.47 -17.22 5.98
C ARG A 183 -14.88 -18.28 4.96
N ILE A 184 -14.03 -18.58 3.97
CA ILE A 184 -14.29 -19.65 2.99
C ILE A 184 -14.22 -21.03 3.66
N LEU A 185 -13.32 -21.20 4.62
CA LEU A 185 -13.06 -22.49 5.25
C LEU A 185 -13.97 -22.78 6.45
N VAL A 186 -14.56 -21.75 7.07
CA VAL A 186 -15.45 -21.89 8.24
C VAL A 186 -16.88 -21.52 7.82
N PRO A 187 -17.92 -22.32 8.18
CA PRO A 187 -17.87 -23.52 9.01
C PRO A 187 -17.63 -24.82 8.22
N ASP A 188 -17.62 -24.80 6.90
CA ASP A 188 -17.74 -26.00 6.09
C ASP A 188 -16.55 -26.96 6.23
N PHE A 189 -15.32 -26.46 6.30
CA PHE A 189 -14.12 -27.27 6.36
C PHE A 189 -13.51 -27.37 7.76
N ALA A 190 -13.60 -26.32 8.55
CA ALA A 190 -13.09 -26.23 9.92
C ALA A 190 -14.08 -25.53 10.84
N ASP A 191 -13.95 -25.71 12.15
CA ASP A 191 -14.74 -25.01 13.16
C ASP A 191 -14.05 -23.71 13.62
N LEU A 192 -12.73 -23.66 13.45
CA LEU A 192 -11.93 -22.47 13.65
C LEU A 192 -10.85 -22.42 12.56
N ALA A 193 -10.63 -21.27 11.99
CA ALA A 193 -9.51 -20.99 11.08
C ALA A 193 -8.80 -19.70 11.47
N CYS A 194 -7.47 -19.71 11.42
CA CYS A 194 -6.68 -18.48 11.55
C CYS A 194 -5.58 -18.41 10.49
N VAL A 195 -5.18 -17.17 10.17
CA VAL A 195 -4.03 -16.86 9.31
C VAL A 195 -3.01 -16.11 10.13
N ASP A 196 -1.83 -16.69 10.28
CA ASP A 196 -0.68 -16.09 10.94
C ASP A 196 0.38 -15.78 9.86
N LEU A 197 0.69 -14.51 9.62
CA LEU A 197 1.66 -14.07 8.62
C LEU A 197 2.97 -13.63 9.27
N VAL A 198 4.07 -13.80 8.55
CA VAL A 198 5.38 -13.26 8.94
C VAL A 198 5.27 -11.74 9.04
N ASP A 199 5.77 -11.14 10.13
CA ASP A 199 5.70 -9.69 10.37
C ASP A 199 6.24 -8.87 9.19
N LYS A 200 7.33 -9.32 8.56
CA LYS A 200 7.90 -8.70 7.36
C LYS A 200 6.92 -8.71 6.17
N VAL A 201 6.14 -9.77 6.00
CA VAL A 201 5.13 -9.86 4.93
C VAL A 201 4.06 -8.81 5.11
N ILE A 202 3.62 -8.58 6.34
CA ILE A 202 2.63 -7.54 6.68
C ILE A 202 3.19 -6.15 6.37
N GLN A 203 4.47 -5.95 6.62
CA GLN A 203 5.20 -4.72 6.29
C GLN A 203 5.53 -4.61 4.79
N GLY A 204 5.24 -5.64 3.95
CA GLY A 204 5.53 -5.72 2.51
C GLY A 204 6.98 -6.08 2.19
N ASP A 205 7.80 -6.44 3.21
CA ASP A 205 9.20 -6.81 3.04
C ASP A 205 9.36 -8.29 2.69
N ASP A 206 10.57 -8.69 2.30
CA ASP A 206 10.89 -10.09 2.02
C ASP A 206 10.79 -10.91 3.31
N PRO A 207 10.01 -12.01 3.34
CA PRO A 207 9.84 -12.84 4.53
C PRO A 207 11.15 -13.45 5.03
N GLY A 208 12.15 -13.60 4.17
CA GLY A 208 13.38 -14.30 4.50
C GLY A 208 13.21 -15.82 4.51
N VAL A 209 14.07 -16.51 5.28
CA VAL A 209 13.99 -17.96 5.48
C VAL A 209 13.11 -18.24 6.70
N PHE A 210 12.07 -19.03 6.51
CA PHE A 210 11.19 -19.47 7.61
C PHE A 210 11.94 -20.41 8.55
N SER A 211 11.91 -20.13 9.84
CA SER A 211 12.62 -20.87 10.88
C SER A 211 11.87 -20.81 12.21
N THR A 212 12.34 -21.56 13.21
CA THR A 212 11.76 -21.58 14.56
C THR A 212 11.71 -20.23 15.27
N GLY A 213 12.58 -19.28 14.88
CA GLY A 213 12.63 -17.93 15.41
C GLY A 213 11.83 -16.89 14.62
N THR A 214 11.15 -17.28 13.52
CA THR A 214 10.40 -16.34 12.68
C THR A 214 9.20 -15.78 13.45
N PRO A 215 9.10 -14.46 13.64
CA PRO A 215 7.94 -13.83 14.25
C PRO A 215 6.76 -13.84 13.28
N LEU A 216 5.63 -14.30 13.77
CA LEU A 216 4.35 -14.31 13.08
C LEU A 216 3.36 -13.42 13.80
N ARG A 217 2.38 -12.90 13.08
CA ARG A 217 1.26 -12.15 13.64
C ARG A 217 -0.05 -12.68 13.10
N ARG A 218 -1.02 -12.85 13.98
CA ARG A 218 -2.36 -13.28 13.63
C ARG A 218 -3.12 -12.17 12.93
N ILE A 219 -3.45 -12.37 11.66
CA ILE A 219 -4.09 -11.35 10.83
C ILE A 219 -5.58 -11.58 10.70
N ALA A 220 -6.01 -12.84 10.63
CA ALA A 220 -7.41 -13.19 10.49
C ALA A 220 -7.76 -14.38 11.38
N VAL A 221 -8.99 -14.36 11.90
CA VAL A 221 -9.58 -15.46 12.69
C VAL A 221 -11.06 -15.55 12.29
N ALA A 222 -11.53 -16.75 12.06
CA ALA A 222 -12.95 -17.03 11.83
C ALA A 222 -13.37 -18.26 12.66
N PRO A 223 -14.20 -18.09 13.71
CA PRO A 223 -14.81 -19.18 14.45
C PRO A 223 -16.15 -19.57 13.86
N ALA A 224 -16.54 -20.84 13.99
CA ALA A 224 -17.90 -21.32 13.79
C ALA A 224 -18.69 -21.23 15.10
N GLY A 225 -19.82 -20.54 15.10
CA GLY A 225 -20.71 -20.45 16.26
C GLY A 225 -20.06 -19.84 17.50
N THR A 226 -20.16 -20.57 18.63
CA THR A 226 -19.72 -20.13 19.96
C THR A 226 -18.29 -20.52 20.32
N TRP A 227 -17.42 -20.76 19.35
CA TRP A 227 -16.02 -21.01 19.64
C TRP A 227 -15.42 -19.83 20.43
N PRO A 228 -14.62 -20.08 21.47
CA PRO A 228 -14.12 -19.02 22.33
C PRO A 228 -13.20 -18.09 21.54
N ALA A 229 -13.75 -16.97 21.09
CA ALA A 229 -13.02 -15.91 20.40
C ALA A 229 -11.98 -15.23 21.31
N GLU A 230 -12.07 -15.42 22.62
CA GLU A 230 -11.22 -14.79 23.62
C GLU A 230 -9.75 -15.24 23.56
N THR A 231 -9.51 -16.46 23.08
CA THR A 231 -8.16 -17.06 23.05
C THR A 231 -7.39 -16.76 21.74
N TYR A 232 -8.11 -16.41 20.68
CA TYR A 232 -7.55 -16.16 19.36
C TYR A 232 -7.95 -14.79 18.85
N GLN A 233 -7.12 -13.77 19.16
CA GLN A 233 -7.40 -12.40 18.74
C GLN A 233 -6.54 -12.01 17.55
N ARG A 234 -7.10 -11.14 16.71
CA ARG A 234 -6.35 -10.49 15.65
C ARG A 234 -5.28 -9.58 16.27
N GLY A 235 -4.06 -9.67 15.76
CA GLY A 235 -2.92 -8.91 16.26
C GLY A 235 -2.04 -9.68 17.24
N ASP A 236 -2.47 -10.86 17.71
CA ASP A 236 -1.68 -11.68 18.62
C ASP A 236 -0.33 -12.05 17.99
N PRO A 237 0.77 -11.90 18.73
CA PRO A 237 2.07 -12.38 18.29
C PRO A 237 2.11 -13.92 18.39
N VAL A 238 2.57 -14.57 17.33
CA VAL A 238 2.77 -16.00 17.26
C VAL A 238 4.21 -16.26 16.86
N TYR A 239 4.84 -17.28 17.43
CA TYR A 239 6.21 -17.65 17.10
C TYR A 239 6.24 -18.99 16.38
N ALA A 240 7.00 -19.05 15.28
CA ALA A 240 7.16 -20.27 14.50
C ALA A 240 7.76 -21.43 15.32
N ARG A 241 8.44 -21.14 16.45
CA ARG A 241 8.98 -22.15 17.38
C ARG A 241 7.91 -23.07 18.00
N TYR A 242 6.65 -22.65 17.98
CA TYR A 242 5.52 -23.45 18.49
C TYR A 242 4.94 -24.40 17.44
N LEU A 243 5.43 -24.34 16.21
CA LEU A 243 4.99 -25.15 15.09
C LEU A 243 6.11 -26.12 14.67
N GLU A 244 5.80 -27.16 13.91
CA GLU A 244 6.78 -28.00 13.24
C GLU A 244 7.44 -27.24 12.08
N SER A 245 8.31 -26.29 12.42
CA SER A 245 8.85 -25.29 11.50
C SER A 245 9.61 -25.90 10.32
N ASP A 246 10.24 -27.05 10.50
CA ASP A 246 10.96 -27.72 9.42
C ASP A 246 10.01 -28.29 8.36
N ALA A 247 8.89 -28.91 8.78
CA ALA A 247 7.87 -29.39 7.85
C ALA A 247 7.25 -28.22 7.08
N LEU A 248 6.88 -27.15 7.79
CA LEU A 248 6.28 -25.95 7.20
C LEU A 248 7.26 -25.22 6.24
N ARG A 249 8.54 -25.12 6.61
CA ARG A 249 9.59 -24.57 5.74
C ARG A 249 9.71 -25.35 4.43
N ASP A 250 9.63 -26.69 4.54
CA ASP A 250 9.71 -27.59 3.38
C ASP A 250 8.41 -27.58 2.55
N GLY A 251 7.39 -26.85 2.99
CA GLY A 251 6.10 -26.71 2.32
C GLY A 251 5.13 -27.86 2.60
N ARG A 252 5.35 -28.59 3.68
CA ARG A 252 4.48 -29.72 4.09
C ARG A 252 3.50 -29.28 5.17
N ALA A 253 2.25 -29.69 5.02
CA ALA A 253 1.25 -29.50 6.04
C ALA A 253 1.54 -30.38 7.26
N VAL A 254 1.17 -29.90 8.45
CA VAL A 254 1.28 -30.62 9.71
C VAL A 254 -0.11 -31.05 10.14
N LEU A 255 -0.35 -32.35 10.15
CA LEU A 255 -1.62 -32.97 10.57
C LEU A 255 -1.51 -33.46 12.02
N MET A 256 -2.44 -33.03 12.83
CA MET A 256 -2.60 -33.46 14.24
C MET A 256 -4.02 -34.01 14.41
N PRO A 257 -4.23 -35.31 14.18
CA PRO A 257 -5.56 -35.93 14.20
C PRO A 257 -6.14 -36.05 15.61
N ASP A 258 -5.29 -36.11 16.60
CA ASP A 258 -5.66 -36.10 18.03
C ASP A 258 -4.76 -35.11 18.79
N LEU A 259 -5.38 -34.20 19.51
CA LEU A 259 -4.70 -33.20 20.32
C LEU A 259 -4.59 -33.56 21.80
N ALA A 260 -5.18 -34.65 22.25
CA ALA A 260 -5.21 -35.04 23.68
C ALA A 260 -3.82 -35.37 24.18
N ASP A 261 -3.10 -36.26 23.49
CA ASP A 261 -1.73 -36.65 23.84
C ASP A 261 -0.74 -35.47 23.75
N LEU A 262 -0.95 -34.63 22.77
CA LEU A 262 -0.09 -33.47 22.54
C LEU A 262 -0.30 -32.39 23.61
N ARG A 263 -1.53 -32.23 24.11
CA ARG A 263 -1.83 -31.35 25.23
C ARG A 263 -1.13 -31.81 26.51
N GLU A 264 -1.11 -33.10 26.76
CA GLU A 264 -0.43 -33.67 27.94
C GLU A 264 1.08 -33.45 27.85
N GLN A 265 1.69 -33.67 26.70
CA GLN A 265 3.12 -33.42 26.45
C GLN A 265 3.51 -31.96 26.62
N LEU A 266 2.62 -31.03 26.29
CA LEU A 266 2.84 -29.57 26.33
C LEU A 266 2.29 -28.91 27.61
N ALA A 267 1.77 -29.69 28.56
CA ALA A 267 1.25 -29.20 29.84
C ALA A 267 2.21 -28.25 30.60
N PRO A 268 3.54 -28.42 30.54
CA PRO A 268 4.47 -27.47 31.15
C PRO A 268 4.56 -26.09 30.46
N ASP A 269 4.15 -25.98 29.18
CA ASP A 269 4.20 -24.74 28.39
C ASP A 269 2.78 -24.26 28.07
N LEU A 270 2.16 -23.59 29.04
CA LEU A 270 0.78 -23.10 28.95
C LEU A 270 0.58 -22.07 27.83
N GLU A 271 1.60 -21.28 27.51
CA GLU A 271 1.53 -20.29 26.43
C GLU A 271 1.45 -20.98 25.08
N ARG A 272 2.32 -21.96 24.84
CA ARG A 272 2.30 -22.80 23.65
C ARG A 272 1.00 -23.56 23.50
N GLN A 273 0.52 -24.12 24.61
CA GLN A 273 -0.73 -24.86 24.65
C GLN A 273 -1.92 -23.97 24.23
N ARG A 274 -2.02 -22.74 24.75
CA ARG A 274 -3.09 -21.81 24.39
C ARG A 274 -3.04 -21.37 22.93
N LEU A 275 -1.85 -21.16 22.38
CA LEU A 275 -1.67 -20.71 21.00
C LEU A 275 -1.96 -21.80 19.97
N LEU A 276 -1.65 -23.07 20.27
CA LEU A 276 -1.81 -24.19 19.36
C LEU A 276 -3.13 -24.94 19.54
N PHE A 277 -3.68 -24.93 20.76
CA PHE A 277 -4.80 -25.79 21.09
C PHE A 277 -5.93 -24.99 21.75
N PRO A 278 -6.83 -24.40 20.96
CA PRO A 278 -8.08 -23.88 21.51
C PRO A 278 -8.76 -24.96 22.35
N GLU A 279 -9.35 -24.59 23.47
CA GLU A 279 -9.86 -25.54 24.48
C GLU A 279 -10.84 -26.56 23.88
N ALA A 280 -11.67 -26.13 22.95
CA ALA A 280 -12.64 -26.97 22.25
C ALA A 280 -12.07 -27.82 21.10
N ALA A 281 -10.81 -27.61 20.68
CA ALA A 281 -10.24 -28.34 19.55
C ALA A 281 -9.92 -29.78 19.88
N ALA A 282 -10.31 -30.71 19.02
CA ALA A 282 -9.96 -32.13 19.09
C ALA A 282 -8.88 -32.53 18.09
N SER A 283 -8.86 -31.89 16.92
CA SER A 283 -7.87 -32.09 15.85
C SER A 283 -7.45 -30.78 15.21
N ALA A 284 -6.25 -30.75 14.61
CA ALA A 284 -5.72 -29.60 13.92
C ALA A 284 -5.01 -29.97 12.61
N LEU A 285 -5.01 -29.02 11.69
CA LEU A 285 -4.26 -29.07 10.45
C LEU A 285 -3.59 -27.69 10.21
N ILE A 286 -2.27 -27.66 10.20
CA ILE A 286 -1.49 -26.44 9.95
C ILE A 286 -0.90 -26.52 8.55
N VAL A 287 -1.19 -25.52 7.73
CA VAL A 287 -0.79 -25.51 6.33
C VAL A 287 0.07 -24.28 6.03
N PRO A 288 1.27 -24.41 5.40
CA PRO A 288 2.08 -23.27 5.06
C PRO A 288 1.46 -22.45 3.91
N LEU A 289 1.42 -21.14 4.05
CA LEU A 289 1.10 -20.21 2.98
C LEU A 289 2.36 -19.95 2.16
N ARG A 290 2.52 -20.72 1.09
CA ARG A 290 3.74 -20.70 0.28
C ARG A 290 3.48 -20.12 -1.10
N ALA A 291 4.26 -19.09 -1.46
CA ALA A 291 4.28 -18.53 -2.80
C ALA A 291 5.71 -18.31 -3.27
N ARG A 292 5.99 -18.60 -4.56
CA ARG A 292 7.30 -18.39 -5.19
C ARG A 292 8.48 -18.99 -4.41
N GLY A 293 8.25 -20.15 -3.79
CA GLY A 293 9.30 -20.85 -3.02
C GLY A 293 9.53 -20.32 -1.61
N ARG A 294 8.77 -19.31 -1.13
CA ARG A 294 8.88 -18.74 0.20
C ARG A 294 7.62 -18.99 1.03
N VAL A 295 7.80 -19.18 2.32
CA VAL A 295 6.70 -19.29 3.29
C VAL A 295 6.39 -17.88 3.79
N LEU A 296 5.17 -17.43 3.53
CA LEU A 296 4.67 -16.10 3.91
C LEU A 296 4.03 -16.11 5.30
N GLY A 297 3.58 -17.30 5.74
CA GLY A 297 2.86 -17.51 6.99
C GLY A 297 2.27 -18.89 7.03
N VAL A 298 1.30 -19.09 7.92
CA VAL A 298 0.61 -20.36 8.11
C VAL A 298 -0.89 -20.16 8.22
N LEU A 299 -1.63 -21.15 7.73
CA LEU A 299 -3.06 -21.32 7.92
C LEU A 299 -3.27 -22.38 8.99
N GLY A 300 -3.85 -22.02 10.12
CA GLY A 300 -4.24 -22.93 11.18
C GLY A 300 -5.73 -23.28 11.08
N LEU A 301 -6.06 -24.56 11.17
CA LEU A 301 -7.41 -25.11 11.07
C LEU A 301 -7.65 -26.05 12.24
N TRP A 302 -8.82 -25.95 12.89
CA TRP A 302 -9.20 -26.81 14.02
C TRP A 302 -10.62 -27.33 13.85
N ARG A 303 -10.83 -28.57 14.30
CA ARG A 303 -12.15 -29.21 14.46
C ARG A 303 -12.40 -29.58 15.91
N GLY A 304 -13.62 -29.40 16.37
CA GLY A 304 -14.09 -29.81 17.69
C GLY A 304 -14.39 -31.31 17.80
N ARG A 305 -14.82 -31.74 18.99
CA ARG A 305 -15.13 -33.15 19.26
C ARG A 305 -16.38 -33.66 18.55
N ASP A 306 -17.28 -32.75 18.19
CA ASP A 306 -18.56 -33.08 17.54
C ASP A 306 -18.38 -33.32 16.04
N ARG A 307 -17.17 -33.24 15.53
CA ARG A 307 -16.82 -33.40 14.14
C ARG A 307 -15.72 -34.44 13.95
N LEU A 308 -15.73 -35.13 12.82
CA LEU A 308 -14.64 -36.04 12.48
C LEU A 308 -13.29 -35.32 12.47
N PRO A 309 -12.25 -35.88 13.08
CA PRO A 309 -10.93 -35.29 13.09
C PRO A 309 -10.39 -35.12 11.68
N PHE A 310 -9.44 -34.18 11.51
CA PHE A 310 -8.72 -34.05 10.24
C PHE A 310 -7.97 -35.33 9.90
N GLY A 311 -8.02 -35.70 8.62
CA GLY A 311 -7.33 -36.88 8.10
C GLY A 311 -6.41 -36.53 6.91
N VAL A 312 -5.67 -37.53 6.44
CA VAL A 312 -4.75 -37.37 5.31
C VAL A 312 -5.46 -36.86 4.05
N ASN A 313 -6.73 -37.22 3.87
CA ASN A 313 -7.55 -36.82 2.72
C ASN A 313 -7.93 -35.31 2.74
N ASP A 314 -7.84 -34.64 3.89
CA ASP A 314 -8.14 -33.20 4.02
C ASP A 314 -6.94 -32.34 3.54
N ILE A 315 -5.72 -32.87 3.61
CA ILE A 315 -4.48 -32.14 3.29
C ILE A 315 -4.50 -31.54 1.88
N PRO A 316 -4.78 -32.29 0.78
CA PRO A 316 -4.68 -31.73 -0.56
C PRO A 316 -5.63 -30.56 -0.82
N LEU A 317 -6.82 -30.58 -0.21
CA LEU A 317 -7.76 -29.47 -0.34
C LEU A 317 -7.29 -28.22 0.41
N ALA A 318 -6.82 -28.42 1.64
CA ALA A 318 -6.29 -27.32 2.46
C ALA A 318 -5.05 -26.67 1.81
N GLU A 319 -4.12 -27.48 1.27
CA GLU A 319 -2.94 -26.99 0.57
C GLU A 319 -3.29 -26.24 -0.73
N GLU A 320 -4.29 -26.70 -1.49
CA GLU A 320 -4.70 -26.02 -2.71
C GLU A 320 -5.32 -24.65 -2.41
N VAL A 321 -6.20 -24.56 -1.41
CA VAL A 321 -6.79 -23.28 -0.98
C VAL A 321 -5.73 -22.36 -0.38
N ALA A 322 -4.83 -22.88 0.45
CA ALA A 322 -3.71 -22.15 1.04
C ALA A 322 -2.74 -21.59 -0.03
N SER A 323 -2.45 -22.38 -1.07
CA SER A 323 -1.59 -21.94 -2.18
C SER A 323 -2.19 -20.76 -2.95
N ARG A 324 -3.50 -20.76 -3.21
CA ARG A 324 -4.20 -19.63 -3.86
C ARG A 324 -4.17 -18.39 -2.99
N ALA A 325 -4.43 -18.55 -1.70
CA ALA A 325 -4.36 -17.45 -0.74
C ALA A 325 -2.94 -16.88 -0.63
N ALA A 326 -1.93 -17.75 -0.59
CA ALA A 326 -0.53 -17.34 -0.56
C ALA A 326 -0.14 -16.51 -1.78
N LEU A 327 -0.59 -16.87 -2.98
CA LEU A 327 -0.36 -16.07 -4.19
C LEU A 327 -1.01 -14.69 -4.08
N SER A 328 -2.22 -14.62 -3.53
CA SER A 328 -2.93 -13.35 -3.31
C SER A 328 -2.20 -12.45 -2.30
N VAL A 329 -1.74 -13.04 -1.17
CA VAL A 329 -0.94 -12.35 -0.16
C VAL A 329 0.39 -11.86 -0.74
N GLU A 330 1.08 -12.68 -1.54
CA GLU A 330 2.35 -12.29 -2.18
C GLU A 330 2.18 -11.16 -3.18
N ASN A 331 1.11 -11.17 -3.96
CA ASN A 331 0.80 -10.07 -4.87
C ASN A 331 0.53 -8.77 -4.11
N SER A 332 -0.24 -8.83 -3.02
CA SER A 332 -0.50 -7.68 -2.14
C SER A 332 0.79 -7.14 -1.51
N ARG A 333 1.67 -8.04 -1.01
CA ARG A 333 2.96 -7.70 -0.43
C ARG A 333 3.86 -6.97 -1.44
N ARG A 334 4.00 -7.51 -2.65
CA ARG A 334 4.84 -6.92 -3.70
C ARG A 334 4.34 -5.54 -4.10
N TYR A 335 3.05 -5.40 -4.28
CA TYR A 335 2.44 -4.11 -4.56
C TYR A 335 2.72 -3.08 -3.46
N SER A 336 2.57 -3.46 -2.18
CA SER A 336 2.89 -2.60 -1.04
C SER A 336 4.39 -2.26 -0.96
N SER A 337 5.27 -3.18 -1.34
CA SER A 337 6.72 -2.96 -1.41
C SER A 337 7.09 -1.97 -2.52
N GLU A 338 6.51 -2.13 -3.70
CA GLU A 338 6.70 -1.23 -4.84
C GLU A 338 6.26 0.20 -4.48
N LEU A 339 5.05 0.35 -3.94
CA LEU A 339 4.55 1.65 -3.48
C LEU A 339 5.50 2.33 -2.49
N ARG A 340 5.97 1.61 -1.46
CA ARG A 340 6.90 2.17 -0.46
C ARG A 340 8.25 2.56 -1.04
N THR A 341 8.78 1.76 -1.95
CA THR A 341 10.04 2.09 -2.62
C THR A 341 9.92 3.42 -3.34
N VAL A 342 8.81 3.63 -4.01
CA VAL A 342 8.56 4.83 -4.76
C VAL A 342 8.27 6.02 -3.86
N GLU A 343 7.49 5.85 -2.77
CA GLU A 343 7.31 6.90 -1.74
C GLU A 343 8.65 7.32 -1.12
N THR A 344 9.54 6.37 -0.88
CA THR A 344 10.87 6.66 -0.32
C THR A 344 11.71 7.45 -1.31
N LEU A 345 11.71 7.08 -2.58
CA LEU A 345 12.39 7.83 -3.65
C LEU A 345 11.84 9.25 -3.75
N GLN A 346 10.52 9.40 -3.77
CA GLN A 346 9.87 10.71 -3.85
C GLN A 346 10.23 11.60 -2.64
N ARG A 347 10.15 11.07 -1.42
CA ARG A 347 10.55 11.80 -0.22
C ARG A 347 12.01 12.22 -0.25
N SER A 348 12.90 11.42 -0.83
CA SER A 348 14.31 11.77 -0.99
C SER A 348 14.54 12.90 -2.00
N LEU A 349 13.62 13.10 -2.91
CA LEU A 349 13.65 14.17 -3.89
C LEU A 349 12.99 15.48 -3.41
N LEU A 350 12.30 15.49 -2.28
CA LEU A 350 11.71 16.69 -1.70
C LEU A 350 12.68 17.34 -0.69
N PRO A 351 12.71 18.67 -0.55
CA PRO A 351 13.49 19.33 0.48
C PRO A 351 12.93 19.01 1.88
N PRO A 352 13.70 19.25 2.96
CA PRO A 352 13.18 19.16 4.32
C PRO A 352 11.89 19.97 4.48
N ALA A 353 10.92 19.44 5.23
CA ALA A 353 9.59 20.03 5.37
C ALA A 353 9.58 21.46 5.95
N GLY A 354 10.65 21.86 6.65
CA GLY A 354 10.81 23.21 7.19
C GLY A 354 12.28 23.65 7.10
N ALA A 355 12.49 24.87 6.65
CA ALA A 355 13.81 25.49 6.63
C ALA A 355 13.70 26.96 7.07
N GLU A 356 14.67 27.39 7.83
CA GLU A 356 14.81 28.75 8.31
C GLU A 356 16.00 29.42 7.63
N PHE A 357 15.67 30.40 6.80
CA PHE A 357 16.63 31.26 6.13
C PHE A 357 16.56 32.66 6.74
N THR A 358 17.61 33.43 6.59
CA THR A 358 17.58 34.82 7.05
C THR A 358 16.46 35.62 6.39
N ALA A 359 16.25 35.39 5.07
CA ALA A 359 15.21 36.05 4.27
C ALA A 359 13.79 35.56 4.55
N ALA A 360 13.61 34.33 5.01
CA ALA A 360 12.28 33.73 5.17
C ALA A 360 12.29 32.52 6.12
N GLU A 361 11.15 32.30 6.74
CA GLU A 361 10.77 31.05 7.38
C GLU A 361 9.82 30.29 6.45
N THR A 362 10.08 29.02 6.18
CA THR A 362 9.34 28.26 5.19
C THR A 362 8.85 26.93 5.73
N ALA A 363 7.72 26.47 5.22
CA ALA A 363 7.24 25.10 5.43
C ALA A 363 6.59 24.57 4.16
N GLY A 364 7.00 23.37 3.78
CA GLY A 364 6.37 22.63 2.71
C GLY A 364 5.45 21.53 3.24
N THR A 365 4.29 21.40 2.63
CA THR A 365 3.34 20.31 2.90
C THR A 365 3.15 19.55 1.60
N TYR A 366 3.32 18.23 1.67
CA TYR A 366 3.12 17.33 0.56
C TYR A 366 2.05 16.28 0.93
N VAL A 367 1.04 16.14 0.08
CA VAL A 367 -0.03 15.16 0.26
C VAL A 367 -0.01 14.24 -0.95
N PRO A 368 0.36 12.97 -0.76
CA PRO A 368 0.37 12.00 -1.85
C PRO A 368 -1.06 11.65 -2.29
N ALA A 369 -1.20 11.27 -3.56
CA ALA A 369 -2.46 10.79 -4.11
C ALA A 369 -2.99 9.57 -3.35
N GLY A 370 -4.29 9.55 -3.07
CA GLY A 370 -4.96 8.46 -2.35
C GLY A 370 -5.21 7.20 -3.18
N THR A 371 -4.78 7.14 -4.44
CA THR A 371 -5.04 6.04 -5.38
C THR A 371 -3.83 5.12 -5.55
N ALA A 372 -4.08 3.89 -5.99
CA ALA A 372 -3.06 2.88 -6.27
C ALA A 372 -2.02 3.27 -7.34
N ALA A 373 -2.26 4.36 -8.08
CA ALA A 373 -1.34 4.93 -9.06
C ALA A 373 -0.33 5.94 -8.46
N GLY A 374 -0.44 6.22 -7.25
CA GLY A 374 0.05 7.06 -6.17
C GLY A 374 1.43 7.67 -6.23
N ILE A 375 1.96 8.18 -7.33
CA ILE A 375 3.16 9.00 -7.36
C ILE A 375 3.01 9.97 -8.49
N GLY A 376 2.91 11.24 -8.12
CA GLY A 376 2.81 12.34 -9.07
C GLY A 376 4.13 13.05 -9.33
N GLY A 377 4.03 14.10 -10.07
CA GLY A 377 5.12 14.99 -10.48
C GLY A 377 5.20 16.29 -9.68
N SER A 378 4.42 16.46 -8.61
CA SER A 378 4.41 17.71 -7.84
C SER A 378 5.64 17.84 -6.94
N TRP A 379 6.26 19.01 -6.92
CA TRP A 379 7.41 19.33 -6.06
C TRP A 379 7.41 20.78 -5.61
N TYR A 380 8.19 21.06 -4.58
CA TYR A 380 8.58 22.42 -4.17
C TYR A 380 10.07 22.45 -3.83
N ASP A 381 10.66 23.63 -3.84
CA ASP A 381 12.03 23.86 -3.38
C ASP A 381 12.21 25.26 -2.80
N VAL A 382 13.21 25.40 -1.91
CA VAL A 382 13.64 26.68 -1.36
C VAL A 382 15.14 26.77 -1.48
N ILE A 383 15.60 27.65 -2.35
CA ILE A 383 17.00 27.72 -2.77
C ILE A 383 17.62 29.01 -2.22
N PRO A 384 18.64 28.92 -1.34
CA PRO A 384 19.39 30.09 -0.92
C PRO A 384 20.20 30.63 -2.13
N LEU A 385 19.99 31.88 -2.44
CA LEU A 385 20.70 32.58 -3.51
C LEU A 385 21.81 33.46 -2.91
N SER A 386 22.57 34.09 -3.79
CA SER A 386 23.57 35.06 -3.40
C SER A 386 22.97 36.24 -2.62
N SER A 387 23.77 36.88 -1.75
CA SER A 387 23.41 38.12 -1.06
C SER A 387 22.15 38.03 -0.21
N THR A 388 22.00 36.95 0.56
CA THR A 388 20.85 36.68 1.46
C THR A 388 19.50 36.50 0.77
N ARG A 389 19.45 36.56 -0.57
CA ARG A 389 18.21 36.31 -1.32
C ARG A 389 17.80 34.84 -1.24
N VAL A 390 16.54 34.58 -1.46
CA VAL A 390 15.96 33.23 -1.47
C VAL A 390 15.05 33.06 -2.68
N ALA A 391 15.14 31.91 -3.32
CA ALA A 391 14.18 31.51 -4.34
C ALA A 391 13.19 30.50 -3.77
N PHE A 392 11.91 30.71 -4.07
CA PHE A 392 10.83 29.77 -3.84
C PHE A 392 10.42 29.16 -5.17
N VAL A 393 10.33 27.84 -5.21
CA VAL A 393 10.02 27.07 -6.41
C VAL A 393 8.87 26.15 -6.09
N ILE A 394 7.92 26.05 -7.00
CA ILE A 394 6.90 25.02 -7.00
C ILE A 394 6.63 24.60 -8.43
N GLY A 395 6.37 23.33 -8.63
CA GLY A 395 6.08 22.80 -9.95
C GLY A 395 5.31 21.49 -9.90
N ASP A 396 4.83 21.11 -11.06
CA ASP A 396 4.05 19.89 -11.25
C ASP A 396 4.25 19.34 -12.66
N VAL A 397 4.58 18.06 -12.77
CA VAL A 397 4.74 17.34 -14.04
C VAL A 397 3.46 16.59 -14.34
N ALA A 398 2.89 16.77 -15.51
CA ALA A 398 1.68 16.08 -15.92
C ALA A 398 1.87 14.56 -15.93
N GLY A 399 0.87 13.81 -15.40
CA GLY A 399 0.91 12.37 -15.30
C GLY A 399 1.37 11.86 -13.93
N HIS A 400 1.46 10.54 -13.80
CA HIS A 400 1.81 9.90 -12.55
C HIS A 400 2.79 8.72 -12.79
N GLY A 401 3.36 8.21 -11.72
CA GLY A 401 4.27 7.07 -11.74
C GLY A 401 5.74 7.47 -11.91
N LEU A 402 6.58 6.47 -12.11
CA LEU A 402 8.04 6.62 -12.11
C LEU A 402 8.55 7.61 -13.15
N GLY A 403 7.91 7.68 -14.32
CA GLY A 403 8.29 8.62 -15.39
C GLY A 403 8.11 10.08 -14.98
N ALA A 404 6.94 10.44 -14.42
CA ALA A 404 6.68 11.78 -13.90
C ALA A 404 7.65 12.16 -12.78
N THR A 405 7.93 11.27 -11.84
CA THR A 405 8.90 11.48 -10.77
C THR A 405 10.34 11.66 -11.27
N ALA A 406 10.76 10.87 -12.27
CA ALA A 406 12.08 11.03 -12.87
C ALA A 406 12.24 12.38 -13.59
N THR A 407 11.21 12.80 -14.34
CA THR A 407 11.16 14.10 -15.01
C THR A 407 11.18 15.24 -13.99
N MET A 408 10.39 15.15 -12.91
CA MET A 408 10.39 16.07 -11.79
C MET A 408 11.79 16.22 -11.19
N GLY A 409 12.48 15.12 -10.90
CA GLY A 409 13.84 15.14 -10.35
C GLY A 409 14.83 15.85 -11.27
N ARG A 410 14.75 15.65 -12.59
CA ARG A 410 15.59 16.33 -13.58
C ARG A 410 15.28 17.83 -13.63
N LEU A 411 14.01 18.23 -13.67
CA LEU A 411 13.61 19.64 -13.68
C LEU A 411 14.03 20.35 -12.41
N ARG A 412 13.82 19.73 -11.25
CA ARG A 412 14.25 20.27 -9.95
C ARG A 412 15.76 20.50 -9.91
N THR A 413 16.56 19.51 -10.31
CA THR A 413 18.03 19.64 -10.37
C THR A 413 18.45 20.75 -11.31
N ALA A 414 17.79 20.88 -12.45
CA ALA A 414 18.06 21.95 -13.40
C ALA A 414 17.75 23.32 -12.81
N VAL A 415 16.61 23.49 -12.12
CA VAL A 415 16.28 24.74 -11.42
C VAL A 415 17.34 25.09 -10.40
N GLN A 416 17.79 24.15 -9.58
CA GLN A 416 18.87 24.39 -8.58
C GLN A 416 20.15 24.85 -9.27
N THR A 417 20.57 24.20 -10.36
CA THR A 417 21.77 24.56 -11.12
C THR A 417 21.65 25.94 -11.78
N LEU A 418 20.48 26.24 -12.37
CA LEU A 418 20.22 27.54 -13.01
C LEU A 418 20.08 28.66 -11.96
N ALA A 419 19.58 28.38 -10.77
CA ALA A 419 19.49 29.34 -9.67
C ALA A 419 20.88 29.83 -9.20
N ASP A 420 21.90 28.98 -9.26
CA ASP A 420 23.30 29.37 -8.97
C ASP A 420 23.88 30.36 -9.98
N LEU A 421 23.28 30.50 -11.18
CA LEU A 421 23.64 31.47 -12.16
C LEU A 421 23.03 32.87 -11.91
N ASP A 422 22.18 32.98 -10.88
CA ASP A 422 21.52 34.21 -10.47
C ASP A 422 20.66 34.88 -11.59
N LEU A 423 20.06 34.06 -12.46
CA LEU A 423 19.24 34.50 -13.57
C LEU A 423 17.93 35.12 -13.08
N PRO A 424 17.39 36.11 -13.83
CA PRO A 424 16.02 36.59 -13.64
C PRO A 424 15.00 35.46 -13.81
N PRO A 425 13.85 35.50 -13.10
CA PRO A 425 12.86 34.42 -13.12
C PRO A 425 12.41 34.00 -14.53
N GLU A 426 12.19 34.94 -15.43
CA GLU A 426 11.77 34.73 -16.82
C GLU A 426 12.85 34.03 -17.66
N GLU A 427 14.12 34.38 -17.46
CA GLU A 427 15.25 33.74 -18.15
C GLU A 427 15.48 32.32 -17.65
N LEU A 428 15.40 32.11 -16.33
CA LEU A 428 15.50 30.76 -15.74
C LEU A 428 14.42 29.83 -16.30
N LEU A 429 13.16 30.28 -16.36
CA LEU A 429 12.07 29.49 -16.92
C LEU A 429 12.25 29.24 -18.42
N THR A 430 12.84 30.18 -19.18
CA THR A 430 13.16 29.98 -20.61
C THR A 430 14.17 28.84 -20.78
N HIS A 431 15.26 28.81 -20.00
CA HIS A 431 16.22 27.72 -20.02
C HIS A 431 15.62 26.37 -19.58
N LEU A 432 14.70 26.43 -18.62
CA LEU A 432 13.99 25.24 -18.15
C LEU A 432 13.01 24.69 -19.19
N ASP A 433 12.35 25.55 -19.95
CA ASP A 433 11.48 25.21 -21.09
C ASP A 433 12.25 24.51 -22.21
N ASP A 434 13.43 25.04 -22.56
CA ASP A 434 14.35 24.40 -23.51
C ASP A 434 14.78 23.00 -23.07
N LEU A 435 15.02 22.82 -21.76
CA LEU A 435 15.34 21.50 -21.21
C LEU A 435 14.12 20.55 -21.26
N ALA A 436 12.96 21.03 -20.87
CA ALA A 436 11.71 20.23 -20.88
C ALA A 436 11.40 19.78 -22.32
N THR A 437 11.57 20.67 -23.29
CA THR A 437 11.41 20.36 -24.73
C THR A 437 12.39 19.26 -25.17
N ARG A 438 13.67 19.34 -24.80
CA ARG A 438 14.65 18.29 -25.12
C ARG A 438 14.32 16.97 -24.48
N LEU A 439 13.85 16.94 -23.21
CA LEU A 439 13.44 15.71 -22.52
C LEU A 439 12.27 15.04 -23.23
N ALA A 440 11.28 15.81 -23.73
CA ALA A 440 10.16 15.30 -24.49
C ALA A 440 10.56 14.55 -25.78
N TYR A 441 11.65 14.96 -26.42
CA TYR A 441 12.14 14.29 -27.64
C TYR A 441 13.06 13.08 -27.36
N THR A 442 13.59 12.93 -26.15
CA THR A 442 14.63 11.94 -25.87
C THR A 442 14.05 10.64 -25.29
N GLU A 443 12.86 10.66 -24.68
CA GLU A 443 12.23 9.48 -24.09
C GLU A 443 11.29 8.80 -25.10
N PRO A 444 11.58 7.55 -25.55
CA PRO A 444 10.63 6.78 -26.34
C PRO A 444 9.43 6.41 -25.47
N GLN A 445 8.23 6.77 -25.92
CA GLN A 445 6.99 6.33 -25.27
C GLN A 445 6.84 4.82 -25.43
N PRO A 446 6.26 4.11 -24.43
CA PRO A 446 6.03 2.66 -24.49
C PRO A 446 5.17 2.19 -25.66
N ASP A 447 4.41 3.11 -26.28
CA ASP A 447 3.51 2.87 -27.43
C ASP A 447 4.14 3.19 -28.79
N GLY A 448 5.43 3.61 -28.82
CA GLY A 448 6.14 3.93 -30.06
C GLY A 448 5.71 5.26 -30.72
N SER A 449 4.92 6.10 -30.06
CA SER A 449 4.61 7.45 -30.53
C SER A 449 5.79 8.39 -30.34
N ALA A 450 6.06 9.25 -31.33
CA ALA A 450 7.12 10.25 -31.26
C ALA A 450 6.76 11.32 -30.20
N GLY A 451 7.67 11.51 -29.23
CA GLY A 451 7.76 12.58 -28.26
C GLY A 451 6.45 13.24 -27.81
N GLY A 452 5.86 12.78 -26.73
CA GLY A 452 4.79 13.52 -26.05
C GLY A 452 5.35 14.81 -25.44
N VAL A 453 4.59 15.90 -25.47
CA VAL A 453 4.91 17.14 -24.75
C VAL A 453 5.05 16.80 -23.27
N VAL A 454 6.20 17.09 -22.66
CA VAL A 454 6.34 17.08 -21.21
C VAL A 454 5.55 18.26 -20.68
N GLY A 455 4.26 18.09 -20.43
CA GLY A 455 3.45 19.14 -19.82
C GLY A 455 3.87 19.29 -18.35
N ALA A 456 4.72 20.24 -18.04
CA ALA A 456 5.08 20.58 -16.67
C ALA A 456 4.72 22.03 -16.38
N SER A 457 4.19 22.31 -15.20
CA SER A 457 4.04 23.66 -14.69
C SER A 457 5.16 23.98 -13.71
N CYS A 458 5.66 25.20 -13.72
CA CYS A 458 6.68 25.65 -12.79
C CYS A 458 6.52 27.13 -12.47
N MET A 459 6.68 27.48 -11.20
CA MET A 459 6.82 28.86 -10.77
C MET A 459 8.16 29.05 -10.07
N TYR A 460 8.87 30.12 -10.44
CA TYR A 460 10.11 30.53 -9.81
C TYR A 460 9.96 31.96 -9.28
N CYS A 461 10.23 32.14 -8.00
CA CYS A 461 10.03 33.40 -7.28
C CYS A 461 11.29 33.74 -6.48
N VAL A 462 11.85 34.92 -6.66
CA VAL A 462 13.04 35.42 -5.92
C VAL A 462 12.62 36.53 -4.99
N TYR A 463 12.98 36.42 -3.71
CA TYR A 463 12.80 37.45 -2.69
C TYR A 463 14.14 38.00 -2.22
N ASP A 464 14.26 39.33 -2.20
CA ASP A 464 15.42 40.08 -1.67
C ASP A 464 15.05 40.73 -0.32
N PRO A 465 15.59 40.27 0.81
CA PRO A 465 15.26 40.79 2.13
C PRO A 465 15.85 42.18 2.39
N VAL A 466 16.86 42.65 1.60
CA VAL A 466 17.46 43.97 1.69
C VAL A 466 16.52 45.04 1.15
N THR A 467 15.91 44.77 0.03
CA THR A 467 15.06 45.73 -0.70
C THR A 467 13.56 45.48 -0.51
N GLY A 468 13.19 44.31 -0.01
CA GLY A 468 11.80 43.87 0.06
C GLY A 468 11.22 43.49 -1.31
N ARG A 469 12.04 43.51 -2.37
CA ARG A 469 11.61 43.21 -3.76
C ARG A 469 11.36 41.71 -3.92
N CYS A 470 10.25 41.41 -4.53
CA CYS A 470 9.88 40.07 -4.95
C CYS A 470 9.69 40.07 -6.47
N ALA A 471 10.40 39.21 -7.18
CA ALA A 471 10.28 39.00 -8.61
C ALA A 471 9.91 37.56 -8.89
N MET A 472 8.94 37.31 -9.76
CA MET A 472 8.50 35.94 -10.09
C MET A 472 8.05 35.82 -11.54
N ALA A 473 8.12 34.60 -12.06
CA ALA A 473 7.54 34.23 -13.34
C ALA A 473 6.90 32.84 -13.24
N SER A 474 5.93 32.57 -14.08
CA SER A 474 5.19 31.33 -14.09
C SER A 474 5.11 30.68 -15.46
N ALA A 475 5.40 29.40 -15.54
CA ALA A 475 5.18 28.54 -16.69
C ALA A 475 3.97 27.62 -16.38
N GLY A 476 2.79 28.02 -16.79
CA GLY A 476 1.55 27.25 -16.63
C GLY A 476 1.10 26.99 -15.19
N HIS A 477 1.74 27.60 -14.18
CA HIS A 477 1.45 27.39 -12.77
C HIS A 477 0.53 28.48 -12.22
N PRO A 478 -0.45 28.17 -11.33
CA PRO A 478 -1.34 29.18 -10.74
C PRO A 478 -0.56 30.20 -9.90
N PRO A 479 -1.01 31.48 -9.87
CA PRO A 479 -0.37 32.52 -9.06
C PRO A 479 -0.46 32.19 -7.55
N PRO A 480 0.54 32.58 -6.74
CA PRO A 480 0.50 32.37 -5.32
C PRO A 480 -0.48 33.31 -4.62
N ILE A 481 -0.94 32.90 -3.45
CA ILE A 481 -1.75 33.74 -2.59
C ILE A 481 -0.82 34.52 -1.65
N LEU A 482 -0.94 35.84 -1.68
CA LEU A 482 -0.24 36.75 -0.78
C LEU A 482 -1.14 37.17 0.39
N THR A 483 -0.67 36.97 1.61
CA THR A 483 -1.31 37.48 2.83
C THR A 483 -0.34 38.43 3.54
N SER A 484 -0.75 39.70 3.75
CA SER A 484 0.07 40.68 4.46
C SER A 484 0.17 40.31 5.95
N ALA A 485 1.12 40.93 6.68
CA ALA A 485 1.26 40.72 8.12
C ALA A 485 -0.02 41.07 8.91
N GLU A 486 -0.86 41.98 8.40
CA GLU A 486 -2.16 42.36 8.98
C GLU A 486 -3.29 41.38 8.60
N GLY A 487 -2.97 40.33 7.81
CA GLY A 487 -3.92 39.30 7.40
C GLY A 487 -4.70 39.61 6.13
N ARG A 488 -4.42 40.70 5.42
CA ARG A 488 -5.07 40.99 4.13
C ARG A 488 -4.59 40.02 3.05
N THR A 489 -5.51 39.24 2.51
CA THR A 489 -5.21 38.19 1.53
C THR A 489 -5.64 38.59 0.13
N ARG A 490 -4.77 38.41 -0.88
CA ARG A 490 -5.04 38.67 -2.31
C ARG A 490 -4.23 37.71 -3.19
N ASP A 491 -4.69 37.50 -4.40
CA ASP A 491 -3.85 36.86 -5.43
C ASP A 491 -2.78 37.85 -5.89
N VAL A 492 -1.65 37.33 -6.26
CA VAL A 492 -0.61 38.10 -6.95
C VAL A 492 -1.06 38.32 -8.40
N ASP A 493 -0.95 39.55 -8.87
CA ASP A 493 -1.20 39.85 -10.29
C ASP A 493 -0.04 39.34 -11.15
N LEU A 494 -0.13 38.09 -11.52
CA LEU A 494 0.82 37.35 -12.34
C LEU A 494 0.06 36.65 -13.46
N LYS A 495 0.47 36.89 -14.69
CA LYS A 495 -0.06 36.19 -15.86
C LYS A 495 0.77 34.92 -16.11
N PRO A 496 0.22 33.72 -15.90
CA PRO A 496 0.94 32.50 -16.24
C PRO A 496 1.26 32.42 -17.73
N GLY A 497 2.50 32.14 -18.07
CA GLY A 497 2.91 31.76 -19.42
C GLY A 497 2.46 30.32 -19.77
N PRO A 498 2.84 29.82 -20.98
CA PRO A 498 2.57 28.43 -21.35
C PRO A 498 3.27 27.45 -20.39
N ALA A 499 2.76 26.20 -20.29
CA ALA A 499 3.46 25.14 -19.57
C ALA A 499 4.81 24.83 -20.24
N LEU A 500 5.76 24.35 -19.46
CA LEU A 500 7.08 23.93 -19.94
C LEU A 500 6.96 22.81 -20.98
N GLY A 501 7.76 22.89 -22.02
CA GLY A 501 7.77 21.93 -23.13
C GLY A 501 6.73 22.21 -24.20
N VAL A 502 5.85 23.22 -24.01
CA VAL A 502 4.88 23.68 -25.03
C VAL A 502 5.56 24.69 -26.00
N GLY A 503 6.46 25.52 -25.49
CA GLY A 503 7.23 26.46 -26.22
C GLY A 503 6.46 27.66 -26.81
N GLY A 504 7.18 28.57 -27.43
CA GLY A 504 6.63 29.57 -28.37
C GLY A 504 6.26 30.94 -27.82
N MET A 505 6.28 31.15 -26.49
CA MET A 505 6.02 32.48 -25.90
C MET A 505 6.96 32.76 -24.72
N PRO A 506 7.42 34.01 -24.57
CA PRO A 506 8.24 34.42 -23.44
C PRO A 506 7.43 34.40 -22.13
N PHE A 507 8.11 34.20 -21.02
CA PHE A 507 7.51 34.28 -19.69
C PHE A 507 7.52 35.75 -19.22
N GLU A 508 6.37 36.29 -18.80
CA GLU A 508 6.28 37.66 -18.29
C GLU A 508 6.61 37.67 -16.80
N PRO A 509 7.60 38.49 -16.33
CA PRO A 509 7.88 38.63 -14.91
C PRO A 509 6.87 39.57 -14.23
N ALA A 510 6.53 39.25 -12.96
CA ALA A 510 5.83 40.16 -12.09
C ALA A 510 6.77 40.59 -10.94
N GLU A 511 6.78 41.90 -10.67
CA GLU A 511 7.62 42.50 -9.62
C GLU A 511 6.76 43.32 -8.66
N PHE A 512 6.99 43.14 -7.36
CA PHE A 512 6.32 43.90 -6.33
C PHE A 512 7.14 43.91 -5.03
N HIS A 513 6.72 44.70 -4.05
CA HIS A 513 7.36 44.78 -2.75
C HIS A 513 6.55 44.03 -1.68
N LEU A 514 7.23 43.29 -0.84
CA LEU A 514 6.69 42.58 0.31
C LEU A 514 7.16 43.25 1.61
N GLY A 515 6.22 43.60 2.46
CA GLY A 515 6.53 44.01 3.82
C GLY A 515 6.96 42.81 4.66
N PRO A 516 7.83 43.03 5.69
CA PRO A 516 8.21 41.96 6.61
C PRO A 516 7.01 41.30 7.26
N GLY A 517 7.05 39.97 7.45
CA GLY A 517 5.94 39.19 8.01
C GLY A 517 4.83 38.82 7.00
N SER A 518 4.93 39.30 5.75
CA SER A 518 4.03 38.84 4.68
C SER A 518 4.23 37.36 4.42
N VAL A 519 3.16 36.64 4.10
CA VAL A 519 3.14 35.20 3.79
C VAL A 519 2.75 34.98 2.33
N LEU A 520 3.59 34.24 1.62
CA LEU A 520 3.30 33.70 0.28
C LEU A 520 2.93 32.21 0.41
N ALA A 521 1.81 31.82 -0.17
CA ALA A 521 1.38 30.43 -0.29
C ALA A 521 1.37 30.02 -1.76
N PHE A 522 2.31 29.15 -2.13
CA PHE A 522 2.43 28.54 -3.44
C PHE A 522 1.78 27.15 -3.38
N TYR A 523 0.95 26.79 -4.37
CA TYR A 523 0.19 25.54 -4.35
C TYR A 523 0.05 24.96 -5.74
N THR A 524 0.13 23.64 -5.87
CA THR A 524 -0.18 22.94 -7.13
C THR A 524 -1.67 22.96 -7.42
N ASN A 525 -2.01 22.96 -8.71
CA ASN A 525 -3.39 23.11 -9.18
C ASN A 525 -4.35 22.08 -8.57
N GLN A 526 -3.88 20.88 -8.27
CA GLN A 526 -4.65 19.79 -7.66
C GLN A 526 -5.25 20.15 -6.30
N LEU A 527 -4.65 21.08 -5.56
CA LEU A 527 -5.22 21.55 -4.30
C LEU A 527 -6.59 22.23 -4.48
N VAL A 528 -6.80 22.87 -5.65
CA VAL A 528 -8.02 23.66 -5.94
C VAL A 528 -8.80 23.16 -7.16
N ALA A 529 -8.41 22.04 -7.75
CA ALA A 529 -9.02 21.46 -8.95
C ALA A 529 -9.50 20.02 -8.73
N HIS A 530 -9.96 19.67 -7.52
CA HIS A 530 -10.51 18.36 -7.24
C HIS A 530 -12.02 18.44 -7.01
N ASP A 531 -12.72 17.47 -7.46
CA ASP A 531 -14.11 17.04 -7.39
C ASP A 531 -15.22 18.02 -6.95
N LYS A 532 -16.31 18.07 -7.71
CA LYS A 532 -17.67 18.56 -7.38
C LYS A 532 -17.84 20.01 -6.90
N VAL A 533 -16.79 20.68 -6.45
CA VAL A 533 -16.78 22.10 -6.06
C VAL A 533 -16.03 22.87 -7.14
N SER A 534 -16.53 24.04 -7.55
CA SER A 534 -15.81 24.86 -8.51
C SER A 534 -14.42 25.24 -7.97
N SER A 535 -13.42 25.26 -8.83
CA SER A 535 -12.04 25.69 -8.49
C SER A 535 -12.02 27.05 -7.79
N GLU A 536 -12.90 27.97 -8.16
CA GLU A 536 -13.09 29.28 -7.51
C GLU A 536 -13.55 29.15 -6.06
N GLY A 537 -14.44 28.19 -5.79
CA GLY A 537 -14.92 27.90 -4.42
C GLY A 537 -13.81 27.38 -3.52
N LEU A 538 -12.97 26.49 -4.03
CA LEU A 538 -11.82 25.94 -3.29
C LEU A 538 -10.73 26.99 -3.08
N THR A 539 -10.42 27.80 -4.08
CA THR A 539 -9.48 28.92 -3.94
C THR A 539 -9.95 29.93 -2.91
N ARG A 540 -11.24 30.20 -2.83
CA ARG A 540 -11.80 31.06 -1.78
C ARG A 540 -11.63 30.46 -0.40
N ARG A 541 -11.88 29.15 -0.21
CA ARG A 541 -11.64 28.44 1.08
C ARG A 541 -10.19 28.50 1.48
N LEU A 542 -9.27 28.33 0.51
CA LEU A 542 -7.83 28.44 0.72
C LEU A 542 -7.46 29.83 1.23
N ARG A 543 -7.95 30.92 0.59
CA ARG A 543 -7.73 32.30 1.04
C ARG A 543 -8.28 32.57 2.46
N GLU A 544 -9.48 32.09 2.76
CA GLU A 544 -10.08 32.23 4.08
C GLU A 544 -9.26 31.53 5.16
N SER A 545 -8.75 30.32 4.86
CA SER A 545 -7.89 29.58 5.78
C SER A 545 -6.57 30.29 6.03
N LEU A 546 -5.91 30.75 4.96
CA LEU A 546 -4.65 31.52 5.04
C LEU A 546 -4.83 32.79 5.86
N HIS A 547 -5.91 33.55 5.58
CA HIS A 547 -6.26 34.74 6.35
C HIS A 547 -6.37 34.44 7.86
N ALA A 548 -7.15 33.42 8.22
CA ALA A 548 -7.40 33.06 9.60
C ALA A 548 -6.12 32.61 10.32
N ALA A 549 -5.32 31.74 9.66
CA ALA A 549 -4.11 31.18 10.26
C ALA A 549 -2.98 32.21 10.41
N VAL A 550 -2.80 33.12 9.44
CA VAL A 550 -1.83 34.22 9.54
C VAL A 550 -2.23 35.19 10.65
N LYS A 551 -3.51 35.56 10.73
CA LYS A 551 -4.04 36.43 11.78
C LYS A 551 -3.90 35.83 13.19
N ALA A 552 -3.96 34.49 13.31
CA ALA A 552 -3.73 33.78 14.55
C ALA A 552 -2.24 33.70 14.93
N GLY A 553 -1.31 34.19 14.10
CA GLY A 553 0.14 34.13 14.34
C GLY A 553 0.75 32.73 14.17
N GLY A 554 0.07 31.81 13.46
CA GLY A 554 0.54 30.45 13.22
C GLY A 554 1.91 30.43 12.51
N SER A 555 2.76 29.42 12.76
CA SER A 555 3.97 29.18 11.99
C SER A 555 3.64 28.82 10.53
N PRO A 556 4.56 28.92 9.57
CA PRO A 556 4.34 28.46 8.20
C PRO A 556 3.82 27.02 8.13
N ALA A 557 4.30 26.14 9.02
CA ALA A 557 3.83 24.75 9.10
C ALA A 557 2.37 24.65 9.56
N ASP A 558 1.96 25.44 10.56
CA ASP A 558 0.58 25.46 11.04
C ASP A 558 -0.37 26.05 9.99
N ILE A 559 0.09 27.10 9.30
CA ILE A 559 -0.65 27.73 8.20
C ILE A 559 -0.87 26.71 7.07
N GLY A 560 0.17 25.99 6.67
CA GLY A 560 0.11 24.98 5.61
C GLY A 560 -0.84 23.83 5.97
N ARG A 561 -0.75 23.32 7.19
CA ARG A 561 -1.63 22.26 7.69
C ARG A 561 -3.09 22.72 7.71
N ALA A 562 -3.38 23.87 8.30
CA ALA A 562 -4.73 24.42 8.35
C ALA A 562 -5.33 24.66 6.95
N ALA A 563 -4.50 25.07 5.98
CA ALA A 563 -4.91 25.27 4.60
C ALA A 563 -5.31 23.96 3.93
N VAL A 564 -4.51 22.91 4.08
CA VAL A 564 -4.77 21.57 3.53
C VAL A 564 -6.02 20.97 4.17
N ASP A 565 -6.11 20.93 5.50
CA ASP A 565 -7.24 20.35 6.24
C ASP A 565 -8.59 21.03 5.90
N ARG A 566 -8.56 22.34 5.56
CA ARG A 566 -9.76 23.09 5.22
C ARG A 566 -10.24 22.86 3.79
N VAL A 567 -9.31 22.59 2.88
CA VAL A 567 -9.60 22.44 1.44
C VAL A 567 -9.85 20.98 1.07
N LEU A 568 -9.05 20.06 1.60
CA LEU A 568 -9.17 18.61 1.33
C LEU A 568 -10.19 17.96 2.25
N THR A 569 -11.36 17.67 1.71
CA THR A 569 -12.43 16.94 2.42
C THR A 569 -12.50 15.46 2.05
N GLU A 570 -11.84 15.06 0.96
CA GLU A 570 -11.72 13.70 0.44
C GLU A 570 -10.25 13.40 0.10
N PRO A 571 -9.83 12.14 -0.03
CA PRO A 571 -8.48 11.81 -0.48
C PRO A 571 -8.16 12.45 -1.83
N ALA A 572 -6.97 13.02 -1.97
CA ALA A 572 -6.54 13.66 -3.19
C ALA A 572 -6.48 12.66 -4.36
N ALA A 573 -6.95 13.07 -5.53
CA ALA A 573 -6.88 12.24 -6.75
C ALA A 573 -5.47 12.23 -7.37
N ASP A 574 -4.66 13.25 -7.11
CA ASP A 574 -3.29 13.42 -7.54
C ASP A 574 -2.46 14.07 -6.42
N ASP A 575 -1.16 14.11 -6.56
CA ASP A 575 -0.25 14.67 -5.56
C ASP A 575 -0.47 16.18 -5.39
N ILE A 576 -0.38 16.64 -4.16
CA ILE A 576 -0.51 18.05 -3.82
C ILE A 576 0.75 18.53 -3.14
N ALA A 577 1.31 19.63 -3.63
CA ALA A 577 2.37 20.37 -2.99
C ALA A 577 1.88 21.76 -2.57
N LEU A 578 2.18 22.16 -1.35
CA LEU A 578 1.93 23.48 -0.80
C LEU A 578 3.21 23.98 -0.11
N LEU A 579 3.75 25.12 -0.56
CA LEU A 579 4.87 25.80 0.07
C LEU A 579 4.38 27.13 0.67
N VAL A 580 4.56 27.28 1.98
CA VAL A 580 4.25 28.49 2.72
C VAL A 580 5.55 29.17 3.11
N ALA A 581 5.74 30.43 2.72
CA ALA A 581 6.91 31.23 3.03
C ALA A 581 6.50 32.53 3.72
N ARG A 582 6.97 32.75 4.96
CA ARG A 582 6.87 34.01 5.67
C ARG A 582 8.15 34.79 5.48
N VAL A 583 8.09 35.92 4.74
CA VAL A 583 9.27 36.73 4.46
C VAL A 583 9.69 37.57 5.65
N ARG A 584 11.00 37.76 5.76
CA ARG A 584 11.64 38.57 6.83
C ARG A 584 12.48 39.68 6.18
N ALA A 585 12.59 40.82 6.82
CA ALA A 585 13.61 41.80 6.51
C ALA A 585 14.92 41.48 7.28
N LEU A 586 16.01 41.97 6.77
CA LEU A 586 17.25 41.95 7.55
C LEU A 586 17.12 42.82 8.80
N PRO A 587 17.85 42.49 9.88
CA PRO A 587 17.91 43.34 11.09
C PRO A 587 18.35 44.75 10.76
N ASP A 588 17.84 45.73 11.50
CA ASP A 588 18.25 47.12 11.37
C ASP A 588 19.77 47.25 11.55
N GLY A 589 20.41 47.97 10.66
CA GLY A 589 21.87 48.17 10.69
C GLY A 589 22.69 46.98 10.14
N ALA A 590 22.04 45.86 9.71
CA ALA A 590 22.76 44.74 9.10
C ALA A 590 23.23 45.04 7.66
N THR A 591 22.78 46.13 7.07
CA THR A 591 23.14 46.52 5.70
C THR A 591 23.61 47.99 5.66
N VAL A 592 24.68 48.23 4.95
CA VAL A 592 25.15 49.58 4.64
C VAL A 592 25.47 49.71 3.15
N THR A 593 25.18 50.85 2.57
CA THR A 593 25.39 51.09 1.12
C THR A 593 26.02 52.46 0.91
N TRP A 594 27.05 52.49 0.06
CA TRP A 594 27.72 53.73 -0.37
C TRP A 594 27.66 53.83 -1.91
N ARG A 595 27.73 55.04 -2.42
CA ARG A 595 27.78 55.30 -3.84
C ARG A 595 29.01 56.18 -4.15
N PHE A 596 29.74 55.84 -5.20
CA PHE A 596 30.92 56.50 -5.63
C PHE A 596 30.86 56.89 -7.12
N THR A 597 31.62 57.90 -7.47
CA THR A 597 31.97 58.20 -8.84
C THR A 597 33.17 57.37 -9.28
N ALA A 598 33.38 57.19 -10.60
CA ALA A 598 34.53 56.44 -11.13
C ALA A 598 35.82 57.28 -11.05
N ASP A 599 36.34 57.51 -9.86
CA ASP A 599 37.58 58.21 -9.58
C ASP A 599 38.53 57.27 -8.80
N PRO A 600 39.79 57.12 -9.20
CA PRO A 600 40.75 56.25 -8.49
C PRO A 600 40.92 56.58 -6.98
N THR A 601 40.70 57.82 -6.58
CA THR A 601 40.84 58.24 -5.17
C THR A 601 39.79 57.62 -4.24
N VAL A 602 38.63 57.20 -4.79
CA VAL A 602 37.55 56.61 -3.97
C VAL A 602 37.90 55.22 -3.47
N VAL A 603 38.90 54.51 -4.02
CA VAL A 603 39.32 53.21 -3.55
C VAL A 603 39.82 53.29 -2.12
N GLY A 604 40.61 54.31 -1.78
CA GLY A 604 41.06 54.58 -0.41
C GLY A 604 39.89 54.88 0.51
N GLN A 605 38.99 55.74 0.11
CA GLN A 605 37.80 56.09 0.87
C GLN A 605 36.89 54.88 1.09
N ALA A 606 36.72 54.01 0.09
CA ALA A 606 35.93 52.77 0.23
C ALA A 606 36.53 51.86 1.30
N ARG A 607 37.84 51.66 1.35
CA ARG A 607 38.53 50.90 2.41
C ARG A 607 38.27 51.47 3.78
N GLU A 608 38.46 52.76 3.98
CA GLU A 608 38.26 53.45 5.26
C GLU A 608 36.80 53.26 5.78
N LEU A 609 35.83 53.44 4.88
CA LEU A 609 34.41 53.25 5.20
C LEU A 609 34.09 51.80 5.56
N VAL A 610 34.66 50.82 4.85
CA VAL A 610 34.50 49.40 5.15
C VAL A 610 35.13 49.01 6.47
N ALA A 611 36.37 49.45 6.73
CA ALA A 611 37.07 49.21 8.02
C ALA A 611 36.26 49.76 9.19
N ALA A 612 35.77 51.00 9.10
CA ALA A 612 34.93 51.62 10.11
C ALA A 612 33.62 50.84 10.36
N GLN A 613 33.02 50.38 9.30
CA GLN A 613 31.76 49.59 9.40
C GLN A 613 32.01 48.21 10.04
N LEU A 614 33.08 47.52 9.65
CA LEU A 614 33.43 46.22 10.22
C LEU A 614 33.75 46.35 11.72
N SER A 615 34.44 47.41 12.12
CA SER A 615 34.63 47.68 13.56
C SER A 615 33.32 47.94 14.30
N THR A 616 32.38 48.69 13.68
CA THR A 616 31.02 48.87 14.22
C THR A 616 30.29 47.56 14.43
N TRP A 617 30.53 46.59 13.58
CA TRP A 617 29.91 45.28 13.62
C TRP A 617 30.64 44.23 14.48
N GLY A 618 31.84 44.58 15.01
CA GLY A 618 32.69 43.65 15.77
C GLY A 618 33.32 42.58 14.89
N LEU A 619 33.66 42.92 13.65
CA LEU A 619 34.24 42.03 12.63
C LEU A 619 35.65 42.51 12.20
N GLU A 620 36.42 43.06 13.13
CA GLU A 620 37.75 43.60 12.86
C GLU A 620 38.71 42.57 12.27
N GLU A 621 38.55 41.30 12.64
CA GLU A 621 39.34 40.19 12.10
C GLU A 621 39.20 40.00 10.59
N MET A 622 38.10 40.45 10.02
CA MET A 622 37.81 40.36 8.57
C MET A 622 38.29 41.59 7.81
N ALA A 623 38.69 42.65 8.46
CA ALA A 623 38.97 43.95 7.88
C ALA A 623 40.01 43.86 6.75
N PHE A 624 41.16 43.25 7.02
CA PHE A 624 42.23 43.14 6.00
C PHE A 624 41.76 42.43 4.73
N THR A 625 41.10 41.30 4.88
CA THR A 625 40.63 40.53 3.70
C THR A 625 39.53 41.25 2.95
N THR A 626 38.59 41.88 3.69
CA THR A 626 37.47 42.60 3.06
C THR A 626 37.95 43.89 2.35
N GLU A 627 38.89 44.63 2.96
CA GLU A 627 39.51 45.81 2.34
C GLU A 627 40.23 45.47 1.04
N LEU A 628 40.92 44.33 0.97
CA LEU A 628 41.56 43.85 -0.21
C LEU A 628 40.53 43.51 -1.30
N ILE A 629 39.50 42.76 -0.98
CA ILE A 629 38.37 42.43 -1.88
C ILE A 629 37.71 43.72 -2.43
N VAL A 630 37.38 44.67 -1.56
CA VAL A 630 36.77 45.95 -1.95
C VAL A 630 37.68 46.75 -2.85
N SER A 631 39.00 46.80 -2.51
CA SER A 631 39.97 47.48 -3.38
C SER A 631 40.00 46.95 -4.78
N GLU A 632 40.03 45.62 -4.95
CA GLU A 632 40.04 44.98 -6.24
C GLU A 632 38.72 45.18 -7.00
N LEU A 633 37.56 44.97 -6.33
CA LEU A 633 36.25 45.13 -6.95
C LEU A 633 35.96 46.55 -7.39
N VAL A 634 36.24 47.56 -6.52
CA VAL A 634 36.01 48.95 -6.83
C VAL A 634 36.97 49.43 -7.96
N THR A 635 38.26 48.99 -7.87
CA THR A 635 39.23 49.30 -8.97
C THR A 635 38.76 48.71 -10.32
N ASN A 636 38.23 47.48 -10.31
CA ASN A 636 37.70 46.87 -11.52
C ASN A 636 36.48 47.65 -12.06
N ALA A 637 35.58 48.08 -11.19
CA ALA A 637 34.40 48.86 -11.57
C ALA A 637 34.84 50.24 -12.16
N ILE A 638 35.81 50.93 -11.58
CA ILE A 638 36.37 52.18 -12.08
C ILE A 638 36.98 51.96 -13.48
N ARG A 639 37.82 50.93 -13.62
CA ARG A 639 38.59 50.68 -14.84
C ARG A 639 37.73 50.22 -16.01
N TYR A 640 36.70 49.46 -15.78
CA TYR A 640 35.97 48.75 -16.86
C TYR A 640 34.51 49.16 -17.01
N ALA A 641 33.91 49.87 -16.06
CA ALA A 641 32.48 50.14 -16.12
C ALA A 641 32.08 51.63 -16.02
N GLY A 642 32.79 52.42 -15.26
CA GLY A 642 32.45 53.83 -15.04
C GLY A 642 31.46 54.08 -13.88
N SER A 643 30.85 55.29 -13.88
CA SER A 643 29.91 55.70 -12.82
C SER A 643 28.45 55.40 -13.16
N PRO A 644 27.59 55.23 -12.13
CA PRO A 644 27.88 55.20 -10.68
C PRO A 644 28.34 53.81 -10.22
N ILE A 645 29.20 53.81 -9.18
CA ILE A 645 29.63 52.56 -8.53
C ILE A 645 28.92 52.46 -7.16
N GLY A 646 28.23 51.36 -6.92
CA GLY A 646 27.62 51.06 -5.63
C GLY A 646 28.50 50.07 -4.84
N LEU A 647 28.73 50.30 -3.56
CA LEU A 647 29.32 49.34 -2.65
C LEU A 647 28.33 49.07 -1.53
N ARG A 648 28.05 47.81 -1.26
CA ARG A 648 27.13 47.36 -0.22
C ARG A 648 27.81 46.28 0.62
N LEU A 649 27.71 46.43 1.93
CA LEU A 649 28.04 45.37 2.87
C LEU A 649 26.77 44.85 3.54
N ILE A 650 26.70 43.54 3.76
CA ILE A 650 25.58 42.88 4.43
C ILE A 650 26.19 41.96 5.49
N LYS A 651 25.77 42.14 6.75
CA LYS A 651 26.11 41.27 7.87
C LYS A 651 24.99 40.27 8.09
N ASP A 652 25.30 39.01 7.86
CA ASP A 652 24.43 37.86 8.13
C ASP A 652 25.26 36.75 8.81
N LYS A 653 24.96 35.50 8.58
CA LYS A 653 25.81 34.35 8.94
C LYS A 653 27.20 34.44 8.31
N THR A 654 27.29 35.09 7.18
CA THR A 654 28.50 35.46 6.43
C THR A 654 28.54 36.97 6.27
N LEU A 655 29.72 37.52 6.04
CA LEU A 655 29.87 38.88 5.56
C LEU A 655 29.81 38.90 4.05
N ILE A 656 28.87 39.68 3.52
CA ILE A 656 28.68 39.80 2.07
C ILE A 656 29.12 41.18 1.63
N CYS A 657 29.96 41.24 0.58
CA CYS A 657 30.37 42.47 -0.06
C CYS A 657 29.87 42.46 -1.52
N GLU A 658 29.11 43.45 -1.90
CA GLU A 658 28.59 43.66 -3.26
C GLU A 658 29.17 44.93 -3.85
N VAL A 659 29.69 44.87 -5.06
CA VAL A 659 30.05 46.07 -5.87
C VAL A 659 29.24 46.05 -7.17
N SER A 660 28.42 47.09 -7.36
CA SER A 660 27.57 47.25 -8.55
C SER A 660 28.13 48.33 -9.45
N ASP A 661 28.05 48.09 -10.77
CA ASP A 661 28.50 49.00 -11.80
C ASP A 661 27.59 48.95 -13.03
N PRO A 662 27.58 49.97 -13.93
CA PRO A 662 26.70 50.06 -15.07
C PRO A 662 27.10 49.20 -16.27
N SER A 663 28.19 48.42 -16.21
CA SER A 663 28.65 47.56 -17.32
C SER A 663 27.94 46.21 -17.33
N GLN A 664 27.61 45.72 -18.47
CA GLN A 664 27.09 44.36 -18.69
C GLN A 664 28.16 43.37 -19.18
N THR A 665 29.43 43.77 -19.15
CA THR A 665 30.52 42.91 -19.57
C THR A 665 30.82 41.85 -18.48
N GLN A 666 30.83 40.59 -18.89
CA GLN A 666 31.12 39.48 -17.99
C GLN A 666 32.56 39.53 -17.49
N PRO A 667 32.80 39.43 -16.16
CA PRO A 667 34.13 39.32 -15.62
C PRO A 667 34.70 37.92 -15.94
N HIS A 668 35.87 37.89 -16.60
CA HIS A 668 36.55 36.63 -16.94
C HIS A 668 37.73 36.39 -16.00
N LEU A 669 37.73 35.21 -15.33
CA LEU A 669 38.93 34.72 -14.65
C LEU A 669 40.01 34.43 -15.71
N ARG A 670 41.10 35.21 -15.67
CA ARG A 670 42.30 34.96 -16.46
C ARG A 670 43.39 34.43 -15.51
N ARG A 671 44.05 33.35 -15.90
CA ARG A 671 45.34 32.99 -15.30
C ARG A 671 46.36 34.03 -15.75
N ALA A 672 46.64 35.04 -14.89
CA ALA A 672 47.68 36.01 -15.16
C ALA A 672 49.04 35.28 -15.13
N ARG A 673 49.91 35.55 -16.10
CA ARG A 673 51.32 35.17 -16.06
C ARG A 673 52.04 36.02 -14.99
N LEU A 674 53.14 35.52 -14.38
CA LEU A 674 53.90 36.21 -13.38
C LEU A 674 54.37 37.63 -13.79
N THR A 675 54.34 37.95 -15.08
CA THR A 675 54.75 39.21 -15.70
C THR A 675 53.62 40.21 -15.97
N ASP A 676 52.34 39.83 -15.74
CA ASP A 676 51.20 40.68 -16.09
C ASP A 676 50.88 41.60 -14.89
N GLU A 677 50.97 42.91 -15.09
CA GLU A 677 50.59 43.96 -14.11
C GLU A 677 49.06 44.07 -13.90
N GLY A 678 48.25 43.28 -14.59
CA GLY A 678 46.79 43.32 -14.52
C GLY A 678 46.19 41.90 -14.64
N GLY A 679 45.02 41.66 -14.00
CA GLY A 679 44.24 40.40 -14.16
C GLY A 679 44.32 39.44 -12.99
N ARG A 680 45.03 39.80 -11.89
CA ARG A 680 45.11 38.97 -10.63
C ARG A 680 43.94 39.20 -9.69
N GLY A 681 43.20 40.33 -9.81
CA GLY A 681 42.19 40.76 -8.85
C GLY A 681 41.10 39.75 -8.59
N LEU A 682 40.47 39.20 -9.67
CA LEU A 682 39.42 38.18 -9.54
C LEU A 682 39.95 36.83 -9.02
N PHE A 683 41.20 36.48 -9.33
CA PHE A 683 41.84 35.27 -8.79
C PHE A 683 42.09 35.42 -7.29
N LEU A 684 42.53 36.58 -6.81
CA LEU A 684 42.68 36.87 -5.39
C LEU A 684 41.32 36.82 -4.69
N ILE A 685 40.27 37.39 -5.26
CA ILE A 685 38.92 37.34 -4.72
C ILE A 685 38.45 35.89 -4.57
N ALA A 686 38.68 35.06 -5.60
CA ALA A 686 38.31 33.64 -5.57
C ALA A 686 39.03 32.82 -4.46
N GLN A 687 40.21 33.30 -4.02
CA GLN A 687 40.94 32.67 -2.92
C GLN A 687 40.54 33.19 -1.52
N LEU A 688 40.12 34.48 -1.48
CA LEU A 688 39.81 35.18 -0.21
C LEU A 688 38.33 35.01 0.19
N ALA A 689 37.45 34.78 -0.77
CA ALA A 689 36.04 34.61 -0.52
C ALA A 689 35.69 33.12 -0.39
N HIS A 690 34.75 32.79 0.48
CA HIS A 690 34.13 31.45 0.55
C HIS A 690 33.33 31.14 -0.72
N ARG A 691 32.57 32.15 -1.17
CA ARG A 691 31.84 32.13 -2.45
C ARG A 691 31.94 33.49 -3.10
N TRP A 692 31.90 33.55 -4.41
CA TRP A 692 31.81 34.81 -5.17
C TRP A 692 31.08 34.54 -6.49
N GLY A 693 30.55 35.60 -7.08
CA GLY A 693 29.87 35.52 -8.37
C GLY A 693 29.52 36.88 -8.94
N SER A 694 28.81 36.85 -10.05
CA SER A 694 28.30 38.08 -10.71
C SER A 694 26.81 37.90 -11.03
N ARG A 695 26.05 38.97 -10.84
CA ARG A 695 24.64 39.06 -11.12
C ARG A 695 24.41 40.21 -12.10
N TYR A 696 23.59 39.99 -13.12
CA TYR A 696 23.26 40.99 -14.12
C TYR A 696 21.88 41.55 -13.87
N THR A 697 21.75 42.87 -14.12
CA THR A 697 20.50 43.62 -14.10
C THR A 697 20.37 44.45 -15.36
N PRO A 698 19.17 44.91 -15.73
CA PRO A 698 19.03 45.82 -16.89
C PRO A 698 19.89 47.09 -16.78
N SER A 699 20.28 47.50 -15.60
CA SER A 699 21.06 48.70 -15.32
C SER A 699 22.56 48.46 -15.14
N GLY A 700 23.04 47.23 -15.25
CA GLY A 700 24.46 46.89 -15.06
C GLY A 700 24.69 45.52 -14.43
N LYS A 701 25.81 45.35 -13.75
CA LYS A 701 26.13 44.13 -13.02
C LYS A 701 26.48 44.39 -11.56
N THR A 702 26.35 43.36 -10.76
CA THR A 702 26.84 43.34 -9.37
C THR A 702 27.79 42.16 -9.18
N ILE A 703 29.01 42.40 -8.74
CA ILE A 703 29.92 41.33 -8.30
C ILE A 703 29.77 41.23 -6.79
N TRP A 704 29.57 40.01 -6.29
CA TRP A 704 29.37 39.76 -4.89
C TRP A 704 30.36 38.72 -4.36
N THR A 705 30.70 38.83 -3.07
CA THR A 705 31.57 37.91 -2.34
C THR A 705 30.96 37.60 -0.98
N GLU A 706 31.15 36.37 -0.52
CA GLU A 706 30.73 35.90 0.82
C GLU A 706 31.97 35.44 1.57
N GLN A 707 32.13 35.92 2.81
CA GLN A 707 33.24 35.60 3.71
C GLN A 707 32.68 35.02 5.01
N THR A 708 33.28 33.94 5.52
CA THR A 708 32.87 33.30 6.79
C THR A 708 33.67 33.86 7.94
N PRO A 709 33.05 34.38 9.02
CA PRO A 709 33.76 34.81 10.22
C PRO A 709 34.56 33.64 10.82
N GLY A 710 35.82 33.90 11.23
CA GLY A 710 36.69 32.86 11.82
C GLY A 710 37.35 31.90 10.82
N GLY A 711 37.01 31.98 9.55
CA GLY A 711 37.64 31.23 8.45
C GLY A 711 38.72 32.08 7.77
N ALA A 712 39.87 32.28 8.39
CA ALA A 712 41.00 32.88 7.67
C ALA A 712 41.47 31.87 6.60
N PRO A 713 41.39 32.19 5.30
CA PRO A 713 42.04 31.36 4.30
C PRO A 713 43.55 31.42 4.59
N GLU A 714 44.21 30.25 4.64
CA GLU A 714 45.67 30.19 4.59
C GLU A 714 46.11 30.85 3.27
N ILE A 715 46.53 32.08 3.32
CA ILE A 715 47.08 32.80 2.16
C ILE A 715 48.44 32.17 1.90
N PRO A 716 48.66 31.46 0.77
CA PRO A 716 49.97 30.97 0.44
C PRO A 716 50.91 32.18 0.29
N LEU A 717 52.00 32.22 1.09
CA LEU A 717 53.00 33.31 1.09
C LEU A 717 53.70 33.52 -0.26
N ASP A 718 53.51 32.62 -1.20
CA ASP A 718 54.09 32.69 -2.58
C ASP A 718 53.32 33.60 -3.53
N LEU A 719 52.36 34.35 -3.08
CA LEU A 719 51.48 35.24 -3.88
C LEU A 719 51.84 36.73 -3.81
N PHE A 720 52.80 37.11 -2.95
CA PHE A 720 53.27 38.52 -2.79
C PHE A 720 54.57 38.79 -3.54
#